data_ab971f38608797fcf5499916308e419a
#
_entry.id   ab971f38608797fcf5499916308e419a
#
_cell.length_a   1.000
_cell.length_b   1.000
_cell.length_c   1.000
_cell.angle_alpha   90.00
_cell.angle_beta   90.00
_cell.angle_gamma   90.00
#
_symmetry.space_group_name_H-M   'P 1'
#
loop_
_entity.id
_entity.type
_entity.pdbx_description
1 polymer ?
#
loop_
_entity_poly.entity_id
_entity_poly.type
_entity_poly.pdbx_seq_one_letter_code
_entity_poly.pdbx_strand_id
1 'polypeptide(L)'
;MGEDLQIACNQEYYIAKIYGCNDFRKKIDGYGMEVGKKIVALKSADDGRFTFSVEGCKRNCTFPKSYLSNLSLVSASDPQCQDFIINELNTVNVSLFQTKESFATGLFGGEANAKYENYGINVTYLPQVDYIFGDDYANKRFRNLVLAEKTDVFVAVVDFHKLETELVPVVQLMDLGVKIVLVIRGYCEENEDGLHVDMNKMSKYMGIPIALYNEADETGESRENVMRTILSAYAGDNPDMRYVHVNYGRQVERHIRMIQRELEGKKGYDFNASSRYMAISLLEEDRIVHSFNTPCKSCNTVKCFVKMHSAVLGKQFNNHVYYVLKQARRSYIDGLMSKVTGVRKSQWDSEKADSVLLHKTWGFPLFLLMMTAIFCATFELGRFPMEWISNAMVSLSDSVRVSVGGAFGGFLADGLIGGVGAVLSFVPILFIFYLLVGLLENSGYMSRASYCVDAFMRRLGLQGKSLVPMVLGFGCSIPAIMSARHIESKKDRILATLAIPFLPCAARVPVCLLLVSAFFPKFPALIMFIVYLIGMLLAMAFAKIYSKTLLKNNEYPYVIELASYKKPTLFISLSYMWNRTWEYLKRISGIVVLGAIVVWALAYFPQNVENRDDASVAETQIESSALAKVGNFIEPVFRPLGFDWKMSVEAVSGFAGKELTISTVSMLNRIGDESADADDSNPNGTVAALAFVFFMLICFPCLGATSAIRKVSGFKWAALSAGVSLVLAWIVAFGVYQIGALL
;
A
#
# COMPACT_ATOMS: atom_id res chain seq x y z
N MET A 1 -12.77 7.68 -29.02
CA MET A 1 -12.22 7.37 -30.36
C MET A 1 -12.45 8.62 -31.18
N GLY A 2 -11.42 9.47 -31.33
CA GLY A 2 -11.54 10.68 -32.15
C GLY A 2 -11.59 10.27 -33.61
N GLU A 3 -12.68 10.58 -34.28
CA GLU A 3 -12.71 10.58 -35.73
C GLU A 3 -11.60 11.53 -36.20
N ASP A 4 -10.64 11.02 -36.98
CA ASP A 4 -9.64 11.82 -37.65
C ASP A 4 -10.38 12.83 -38.54
N LEU A 5 -10.47 14.08 -38.09
CA LEU A 5 -11.02 15.16 -38.88
C LEU A 5 -10.16 15.27 -40.17
N GLN A 6 -10.66 14.76 -41.26
CA GLN A 6 -10.06 14.96 -42.57
C GLN A 6 -10.32 16.41 -42.99
N ILE A 7 -9.41 17.29 -42.62
CA ILE A 7 -9.48 18.68 -43.05
C ILE A 7 -9.15 18.76 -44.52
N ALA A 8 -10.15 19.08 -45.34
CA ALA A 8 -9.95 19.29 -46.75
C ALA A 8 -9.43 20.71 -47.03
N CYS A 9 -8.47 20.80 -47.94
CA CYS A 9 -7.93 22.10 -48.39
C CYS A 9 -9.00 22.90 -49.13
N ASN A 10 -8.98 24.20 -48.93
CA ASN A 10 -9.93 25.19 -49.46
C ASN A 10 -11.37 25.07 -48.91
N GLN A 11 -11.55 24.38 -47.79
CA GLN A 11 -12.81 24.37 -47.08
C GLN A 11 -12.78 25.37 -45.91
N GLU A 12 -13.96 25.85 -45.57
CA GLU A 12 -14.21 26.79 -44.49
C GLU A 12 -14.68 26.02 -43.23
N TYR A 13 -14.14 26.38 -42.07
CA TYR A 13 -14.49 25.80 -40.80
C TYR A 13 -14.75 26.88 -39.77
N TYR A 14 -15.65 26.65 -38.83
CA TYR A 14 -15.81 27.46 -37.62
C TYR A 14 -15.12 26.77 -36.46
N ILE A 15 -14.51 27.59 -35.57
CA ILE A 15 -13.94 27.12 -34.33
C ILE A 15 -15.07 27.01 -33.30
N ALA A 16 -15.53 25.81 -32.99
CA ALA A 16 -16.59 25.60 -32.01
C ALA A 16 -16.03 25.64 -30.59
N LYS A 17 -14.85 25.08 -30.35
CA LYS A 17 -14.24 25.07 -29.00
C LYS A 17 -12.71 24.88 -29.08
N ILE A 18 -12.02 25.46 -28.09
CA ILE A 18 -10.55 25.38 -27.95
C ILE A 18 -10.25 24.65 -26.63
N TYR A 19 -9.65 23.48 -26.72
CA TYR A 19 -9.18 22.67 -25.59
C TYR A 19 -7.69 22.93 -25.31
N GLY A 20 -7.20 22.49 -24.16
CA GLY A 20 -5.78 22.51 -23.82
C GLY A 20 -5.41 23.50 -22.72
N CYS A 21 -4.11 23.52 -22.38
CA CYS A 21 -3.57 24.34 -21.31
C CYS A 21 -3.56 25.85 -21.65
N ASN A 22 -3.34 26.67 -20.64
CA ASN A 22 -3.32 28.14 -20.79
C ASN A 22 -2.27 28.62 -21.79
N ASP A 23 -1.10 27.99 -21.83
CA ASP A 23 -0.04 28.33 -22.80
C ASP A 23 -0.47 28.06 -24.24
N PHE A 24 -1.19 26.94 -24.47
CA PHE A 24 -1.76 26.62 -25.79
C PHE A 24 -2.83 27.66 -26.19
N ARG A 25 -3.76 27.99 -25.29
CA ARG A 25 -4.81 29.00 -25.56
C ARG A 25 -4.21 30.37 -25.92
N LYS A 26 -3.24 30.86 -25.13
CA LYS A 26 -2.54 32.13 -25.45
C LYS A 26 -1.85 32.11 -26.82
N LYS A 27 -1.32 30.96 -27.19
CA LYS A 27 -0.65 30.79 -28.49
C LYS A 27 -1.65 30.82 -29.64
N ILE A 28 -2.79 30.16 -29.47
CA ILE A 28 -3.90 30.15 -30.44
C ILE A 28 -4.53 31.56 -30.55
N ASP A 29 -4.74 32.25 -29.42
CA ASP A 29 -5.21 33.66 -29.39
C ASP A 29 -4.21 34.57 -30.10
N GLY A 30 -2.90 34.36 -29.95
CA GLY A 30 -1.86 35.09 -30.67
C GLY A 30 -1.91 34.92 -32.19
N TYR A 31 -2.56 33.87 -32.68
CA TYR A 31 -2.88 33.68 -34.11
C TYR A 31 -4.23 34.30 -34.50
N GLY A 32 -4.94 34.93 -33.56
CA GLY A 32 -6.26 35.51 -33.79
C GLY A 32 -7.40 34.52 -33.91
N MET A 33 -7.15 33.25 -33.50
CA MET A 33 -8.14 32.18 -33.52
C MET A 33 -8.94 32.22 -32.22
N GLU A 34 -10.19 32.58 -32.32
CA GLU A 34 -11.15 32.68 -31.22
C GLU A 34 -12.36 31.80 -31.53
N VAL A 35 -13.07 31.36 -30.50
CA VAL A 35 -14.32 30.60 -30.67
C VAL A 35 -15.32 31.40 -31.48
N GLY A 36 -15.99 30.75 -32.43
CA GLY A 36 -16.95 31.38 -33.35
C GLY A 36 -16.32 32.00 -34.59
N LYS A 37 -15.00 32.16 -34.67
CA LYS A 37 -14.33 32.67 -35.86
C LYS A 37 -14.24 31.65 -36.97
N LYS A 38 -14.32 32.13 -38.20
CA LYS A 38 -14.19 31.37 -39.43
C LYS A 38 -12.71 31.22 -39.79
N ILE A 39 -12.32 30.02 -40.13
CA ILE A 39 -10.98 29.68 -40.62
C ILE A 39 -11.08 28.93 -41.95
N VAL A 40 -10.14 29.17 -42.84
CA VAL A 40 -10.04 28.48 -44.14
C VAL A 40 -8.74 27.70 -44.22
N ALA A 41 -8.84 26.41 -44.46
CA ALA A 41 -7.68 25.56 -44.63
C ALA A 41 -7.09 25.78 -46.03
N LEU A 42 -5.95 26.46 -46.12
CA LEU A 42 -5.35 26.85 -47.41
C LEU A 42 -4.45 25.72 -48.00
N LYS A 43 -3.62 25.09 -47.18
CA LYS A 43 -2.62 24.15 -47.63
C LYS A 43 -2.26 23.17 -46.51
N SER A 44 -2.11 21.90 -46.90
CA SER A 44 -1.43 20.87 -46.06
C SER A 44 -0.02 20.69 -46.62
N ALA A 45 1.00 20.80 -45.80
CA ALA A 45 2.38 20.57 -46.19
C ALA A 45 2.76 19.10 -45.92
N ASP A 46 3.72 18.57 -46.72
CA ASP A 46 4.22 17.19 -46.60
C ASP A 46 4.88 16.88 -45.24
N ASP A 47 5.21 17.96 -44.45
CA ASP A 47 5.77 17.86 -43.12
C ASP A 47 4.70 17.76 -42.00
N GLY A 48 3.42 17.57 -42.36
CA GLY A 48 2.31 17.45 -41.41
C GLY A 48 1.84 18.80 -40.80
N ARG A 49 2.12 19.93 -41.46
CA ARG A 49 1.63 21.24 -41.09
C ARG A 49 0.45 21.69 -41.91
N PHE A 50 -0.45 22.43 -41.28
CA PHE A 50 -1.58 23.05 -41.94
C PHE A 50 -1.44 24.56 -41.91
N THR A 51 -1.77 25.20 -43.01
CA THR A 51 -1.81 26.66 -43.13
C THR A 51 -3.27 27.09 -43.22
N PHE A 52 -3.67 27.98 -42.32
CA PHE A 52 -5.02 28.54 -42.26
C PHE A 52 -5.01 30.05 -42.46
N SER A 53 -6.03 30.53 -43.13
CA SER A 53 -6.42 31.95 -43.09
C SER A 53 -7.49 32.13 -42.02
N VAL A 54 -7.33 33.06 -41.13
CA VAL A 54 -8.26 33.34 -40.03
C VAL A 54 -8.99 34.63 -40.38
N GLU A 55 -10.32 34.64 -40.18
CA GLU A 55 -11.16 35.81 -40.40
C GLU A 55 -10.69 36.99 -39.57
N GLY A 56 -10.47 38.14 -40.20
CA GLY A 56 -9.95 39.36 -39.57
C GLY A 56 -8.43 39.42 -39.41
N CYS A 57 -7.66 38.37 -39.75
CA CYS A 57 -6.22 38.36 -39.66
C CYS A 57 -5.57 38.59 -41.05
N LYS A 58 -4.60 39.54 -41.12
CA LYS A 58 -3.87 39.86 -42.37
C LYS A 58 -2.79 38.80 -42.73
N ARG A 59 -2.46 37.87 -41.85
CA ARG A 59 -1.41 36.88 -42.03
C ARG A 59 -1.97 35.49 -41.89
N ASN A 60 -1.54 34.57 -42.77
CA ASN A 60 -1.87 33.17 -42.69
C ASN A 60 -1.08 32.52 -41.54
N CYS A 61 -1.74 31.63 -40.79
CA CYS A 61 -1.17 30.93 -39.67
C CYS A 61 -0.81 29.49 -40.06
N THR A 62 0.40 29.04 -39.74
CA THR A 62 0.85 27.67 -40.01
C THR A 62 1.21 26.98 -38.72
N PHE A 63 0.57 25.84 -38.44
CA PHE A 63 0.81 25.06 -37.24
C PHE A 63 0.75 23.55 -37.51
N PRO A 64 1.33 22.73 -36.62
CA PRO A 64 1.36 21.28 -36.76
C PRO A 64 -0.04 20.65 -36.67
N LYS A 65 -0.19 19.46 -37.29
CA LYS A 65 -1.43 18.66 -37.21
C LYS A 65 -1.85 18.38 -35.75
N SER A 66 -0.90 18.23 -34.85
CA SER A 66 -1.16 18.01 -33.41
C SER A 66 -1.98 19.13 -32.74
N TYR A 67 -1.95 20.35 -33.26
CA TYR A 67 -2.76 21.46 -32.74
C TYR A 67 -4.25 21.28 -33.06
N LEU A 68 -4.54 20.60 -34.18
CA LEU A 68 -5.92 20.38 -34.61
C LEU A 68 -6.69 19.46 -33.68
N SER A 69 -6.01 18.54 -33.01
CA SER A 69 -6.64 17.66 -32.02
C SER A 69 -7.22 18.42 -30.83
N ASN A 70 -6.73 19.64 -30.57
CA ASN A 70 -7.18 20.52 -29.49
C ASN A 70 -8.20 21.57 -29.94
N LEU A 71 -8.61 21.55 -31.19
CA LEU A 71 -9.64 22.42 -31.75
C LEU A 71 -10.87 21.57 -32.11
N SER A 72 -12.05 22.01 -31.71
CA SER A 72 -13.30 21.50 -32.26
C SER A 72 -13.65 22.38 -33.45
N LEU A 73 -13.58 21.79 -34.64
CA LEU A 73 -13.85 22.46 -35.90
C LEU A 73 -15.11 21.90 -36.53
N VAL A 74 -15.98 22.77 -37.01
CA VAL A 74 -17.21 22.38 -37.72
C VAL A 74 -17.15 22.98 -39.12
N SER A 75 -17.52 22.17 -40.12
CA SER A 75 -17.56 22.65 -41.52
C SER A 75 -18.61 23.74 -41.68
N ALA A 76 -18.23 24.85 -42.31
CA ALA A 76 -19.17 25.93 -42.62
C ALA A 76 -20.26 25.55 -43.64
N SER A 77 -20.07 24.44 -44.37
CA SER A 77 -21.05 23.89 -45.29
C SER A 77 -22.13 23.01 -44.59
N ASP A 78 -21.97 22.73 -43.29
CA ASP A 78 -22.97 21.98 -42.53
C ASP A 78 -24.15 22.90 -42.19
N PRO A 79 -25.40 22.55 -42.59
CA PRO A 79 -26.57 23.39 -42.31
C PRO A 79 -26.88 23.50 -40.82
N GLN A 80 -26.35 22.60 -39.96
CA GLN A 80 -26.52 22.62 -38.50
C GLN A 80 -25.29 23.18 -37.75
N CYS A 81 -24.35 23.84 -38.43
CA CYS A 81 -23.11 24.29 -37.83
C CYS A 81 -23.29 25.23 -36.63
N GLN A 82 -24.28 26.12 -36.65
CA GLN A 82 -24.56 27.01 -35.54
C GLN A 82 -25.12 26.29 -34.31
N ASP A 83 -26.05 25.35 -34.50
CA ASP A 83 -26.60 24.53 -33.43
C ASP A 83 -25.53 23.64 -32.81
N PHE A 84 -24.62 23.12 -33.63
CA PHE A 84 -23.49 22.33 -33.17
C PHE A 84 -22.53 23.17 -32.33
N ILE A 85 -22.19 24.40 -32.73
CA ILE A 85 -21.33 25.29 -31.97
C ILE A 85 -21.97 25.63 -30.61
N ILE A 86 -23.28 25.92 -30.59
CA ILE A 86 -24.01 26.22 -29.36
C ILE A 86 -24.02 25.00 -28.43
N ASN A 87 -24.28 23.80 -28.96
CA ASN A 87 -24.29 22.57 -28.18
C ASN A 87 -22.87 22.23 -27.62
N GLU A 88 -21.82 22.42 -28.42
CA GLU A 88 -20.43 22.17 -27.98
C GLU A 88 -20.00 23.17 -26.89
N LEU A 89 -20.41 24.44 -26.98
CA LEU A 89 -20.16 25.47 -25.97
C LEU A 89 -20.93 25.19 -24.66
N ASN A 90 -22.13 24.66 -24.78
CA ASN A 90 -22.95 24.30 -23.61
C ASN A 90 -22.58 22.92 -23.02
N THR A 91 -21.63 22.22 -23.61
CA THR A 91 -21.13 20.95 -23.07
C THR A 91 -19.82 21.15 -22.35
N VAL A 92 -19.75 20.83 -21.07
CA VAL A 92 -18.57 20.98 -20.21
C VAL A 92 -17.98 19.62 -19.90
N ASN A 93 -16.76 19.38 -20.32
CA ASN A 93 -16.02 18.13 -20.01
C ASN A 93 -15.27 18.29 -18.70
N VAL A 94 -15.69 17.53 -17.70
CA VAL A 94 -15.14 17.55 -16.33
C VAL A 94 -14.36 16.27 -16.08
N SER A 95 -13.11 16.40 -15.67
CA SER A 95 -12.32 15.27 -15.16
C SER A 95 -12.27 15.30 -13.64
N LEU A 96 -12.84 14.27 -13.03
CA LEU A 96 -12.98 14.13 -11.58
C LEU A 96 -11.95 13.17 -11.02
N PHE A 97 -11.23 13.54 -9.96
CA PHE A 97 -10.23 12.69 -9.32
C PHE A 97 -10.19 12.84 -7.78
N GLN A 98 -9.44 11.97 -7.11
CA GLN A 98 -9.30 11.86 -5.65
C GLN A 98 -10.59 11.46 -4.92
N THR A 99 -11.50 10.77 -5.61
CA THR A 99 -12.76 10.34 -5.01
C THR A 99 -13.08 8.87 -5.33
N LYS A 100 -13.96 8.26 -4.54
CA LYS A 100 -14.56 6.96 -4.85
C LYS A 100 -15.74 7.15 -5.79
N GLU A 101 -16.01 6.14 -6.63
CA GLU A 101 -17.16 6.16 -7.57
C GLU A 101 -18.50 6.46 -6.88
N SER A 102 -18.71 5.93 -5.65
CA SER A 102 -19.93 6.17 -4.88
C SER A 102 -20.18 7.64 -4.54
N PHE A 103 -19.10 8.42 -4.31
CA PHE A 103 -19.22 9.87 -4.08
C PHE A 103 -19.58 10.59 -5.36
N ALA A 104 -18.95 10.22 -6.44
CA ALA A 104 -19.16 10.83 -7.74
C ALA A 104 -20.62 10.61 -8.24
N THR A 105 -21.20 9.43 -7.98
CA THR A 105 -22.62 9.17 -8.27
C THR A 105 -23.55 10.08 -7.48
N GLY A 106 -23.24 10.38 -6.22
CA GLY A 106 -23.98 11.35 -5.40
C GLY A 106 -23.92 12.77 -5.95
N LEU A 107 -22.74 13.23 -6.36
CA LEU A 107 -22.53 14.59 -6.85
C LEU A 107 -23.16 14.84 -8.23
N PHE A 108 -23.04 13.88 -9.15
CA PHE A 108 -23.50 14.02 -10.54
C PHE A 108 -24.77 13.19 -10.87
N GLY A 109 -25.41 12.55 -9.89
CA GLY A 109 -26.64 11.80 -10.07
C GLY A 109 -26.50 10.43 -10.74
N GLY A 110 -25.26 9.87 -10.75
CA GLY A 110 -25.01 8.51 -11.27
C GLY A 110 -24.88 8.41 -12.79
N GLU A 111 -25.08 9.49 -13.52
CA GLU A 111 -24.97 9.52 -14.98
C GLU A 111 -23.61 10.09 -15.40
N ALA A 112 -22.99 9.50 -16.43
CA ALA A 112 -21.79 10.05 -17.06
C ALA A 112 -22.06 11.42 -17.73
N ASN A 113 -23.32 11.71 -18.01
CA ASN A 113 -23.81 12.94 -18.64
C ASN A 113 -24.87 13.57 -17.72
N ALA A 114 -24.47 14.53 -16.90
CA ALA A 114 -25.37 15.31 -16.07
C ALA A 114 -25.82 16.58 -16.79
N LYS A 115 -27.04 17.05 -16.56
CA LYS A 115 -27.51 18.36 -17.00
C LYS A 115 -27.66 19.29 -15.80
N TYR A 116 -27.14 20.49 -15.92
CA TYR A 116 -27.31 21.54 -14.92
C TYR A 116 -27.55 22.89 -15.62
N GLU A 117 -28.69 23.53 -15.34
CA GLU A 117 -29.19 24.69 -16.09
C GLU A 117 -29.23 24.42 -17.61
N ASN A 118 -28.52 25.22 -18.40
CA ASN A 118 -28.42 25.08 -19.85
C ASN A 118 -27.17 24.27 -20.30
N TYR A 119 -26.38 23.74 -19.33
CA TYR A 119 -25.13 23.04 -19.63
C TYR A 119 -25.28 21.54 -19.50
N GLY A 120 -24.75 20.80 -20.48
CA GLY A 120 -24.48 19.38 -20.39
C GLY A 120 -23.10 19.15 -19.78
N ILE A 121 -23.01 18.32 -18.74
CA ILE A 121 -21.73 18.05 -18.06
C ILE A 121 -21.35 16.60 -18.33
N ASN A 122 -20.26 16.39 -19.07
CA ASN A 122 -19.66 15.08 -19.30
C ASN A 122 -18.58 14.82 -18.24
N VAL A 123 -18.75 13.76 -17.46
CA VAL A 123 -17.83 13.45 -16.36
C VAL A 123 -16.93 12.27 -16.71
N THR A 124 -15.63 12.49 -16.71
CA THR A 124 -14.61 11.45 -16.83
C THR A 124 -13.95 11.18 -15.47
N TYR A 125 -13.98 9.94 -15.02
CA TYR A 125 -13.39 9.54 -13.74
C TYR A 125 -11.92 9.18 -13.90
N LEU A 126 -11.07 9.87 -13.16
CA LEU A 126 -9.64 9.60 -13.09
C LEU A 126 -9.33 8.67 -11.90
N PRO A 127 -8.33 7.78 -12.01
CA PRO A 127 -7.89 6.95 -10.89
C PRO A 127 -7.45 7.80 -9.70
N GLN A 128 -7.73 7.34 -8.48
CA GLN A 128 -7.19 7.95 -7.27
C GLN A 128 -5.67 7.72 -7.20
N VAL A 129 -4.91 8.78 -6.95
CA VAL A 129 -3.44 8.76 -6.88
C VAL A 129 -2.95 9.65 -5.74
N ASP A 130 -1.95 9.17 -4.99
CA ASP A 130 -1.29 9.96 -3.95
C ASP A 130 -0.18 10.86 -4.52
N TYR A 131 0.37 10.47 -5.67
CA TYR A 131 1.44 11.17 -6.36
C TYR A 131 1.40 10.88 -7.86
N ILE A 132 1.27 11.89 -8.71
CA ILE A 132 1.02 11.70 -10.16
C ILE A 132 2.20 11.02 -10.88
N PHE A 133 3.44 11.34 -10.52
CA PHE A 133 4.65 10.82 -11.17
C PHE A 133 5.16 9.48 -10.61
N GLY A 134 4.31 8.72 -9.94
CA GLY A 134 4.63 7.36 -9.49
C GLY A 134 4.70 6.33 -10.64
N ASP A 135 5.39 5.20 -10.41
CA ASP A 135 5.55 4.11 -11.40
C ASP A 135 4.41 3.08 -11.38
N ASP A 136 3.43 3.25 -10.49
CA ASP A 136 2.30 2.34 -10.33
C ASP A 136 1.32 2.43 -11.52
N TYR A 137 0.56 1.36 -11.73
CA TYR A 137 -0.42 1.28 -12.83
C TYR A 137 -1.47 2.40 -12.77
N ALA A 138 -1.97 2.72 -11.58
CA ALA A 138 -2.95 3.79 -11.38
C ALA A 138 -2.39 5.14 -11.82
N ASN A 139 -1.15 5.46 -11.41
CA ASN A 139 -0.47 6.70 -11.76
C ASN A 139 -0.22 6.82 -13.27
N LYS A 140 0.16 5.71 -13.92
CA LYS A 140 0.34 5.67 -15.38
C LYS A 140 -0.97 5.90 -16.12
N ARG A 141 -2.04 5.24 -15.66
CA ARG A 141 -3.38 5.42 -16.23
C ARG A 141 -3.88 6.85 -16.05
N PHE A 142 -3.68 7.44 -14.86
CA PHE A 142 -4.01 8.82 -14.57
C PHE A 142 -3.34 9.78 -15.56
N ARG A 143 -2.01 9.71 -15.72
CA ARG A 143 -1.25 10.57 -16.64
C ARG A 143 -1.69 10.42 -18.09
N ASN A 144 -1.93 9.19 -18.53
CA ASN A 144 -2.41 8.93 -19.88
C ASN A 144 -3.78 9.57 -20.13
N LEU A 145 -4.71 9.48 -19.17
CA LEU A 145 -6.02 10.11 -19.28
C LEU A 145 -5.92 11.63 -19.26
N VAL A 146 -5.13 12.21 -18.34
CA VAL A 146 -4.92 13.67 -18.27
C VAL A 146 -4.33 14.25 -19.55
N LEU A 147 -3.45 13.51 -20.24
CA LEU A 147 -2.82 13.95 -21.48
C LEU A 147 -3.67 13.66 -22.73
N ALA A 148 -4.54 12.65 -22.70
CA ALA A 148 -5.34 12.21 -23.84
C ALA A 148 -6.74 12.82 -23.89
N GLU A 149 -7.34 13.13 -22.74
CA GLU A 149 -8.72 13.59 -22.62
C GLU A 149 -8.84 15.10 -22.89
N LYS A 150 -9.92 15.48 -23.61
CA LYS A 150 -10.29 16.88 -23.84
C LYS A 150 -11.04 17.40 -22.61
N THR A 151 -10.34 17.81 -21.57
CA THR A 151 -10.92 18.30 -20.32
C THR A 151 -10.99 19.83 -20.30
N ASP A 152 -12.15 20.34 -19.91
CA ASP A 152 -12.35 21.79 -19.71
C ASP A 152 -12.00 22.21 -18.28
N VAL A 153 -12.45 21.43 -17.29
CA VAL A 153 -12.24 21.70 -15.87
C VAL A 153 -11.86 20.41 -15.14
N PHE A 154 -10.77 20.45 -14.40
CA PHE A 154 -10.40 19.38 -13.47
C PHE A 154 -11.05 19.63 -12.11
N VAL A 155 -11.73 18.63 -11.57
CA VAL A 155 -12.34 18.70 -10.24
C VAL A 155 -11.62 17.73 -9.31
N ALA A 156 -10.95 18.30 -8.31
CA ALA A 156 -10.26 17.54 -7.27
C ALA A 156 -11.14 17.46 -6.03
N VAL A 157 -11.46 16.25 -5.57
CA VAL A 157 -12.21 16.05 -4.33
C VAL A 157 -11.26 15.62 -3.23
N VAL A 158 -11.13 16.42 -2.18
CA VAL A 158 -10.23 16.16 -1.06
C VAL A 158 -10.99 16.09 0.27
N ASP A 159 -10.52 15.24 1.16
CA ASP A 159 -11.06 15.11 2.51
C ASP A 159 -10.43 16.17 3.42
N PHE A 160 -11.27 16.92 4.14
CA PHE A 160 -10.81 17.94 5.06
C PHE A 160 -9.79 17.44 6.08
N HIS A 161 -10.01 16.24 6.61
CA HIS A 161 -9.11 15.63 7.61
C HIS A 161 -7.77 15.15 7.03
N LYS A 162 -7.66 15.04 5.68
CA LYS A 162 -6.45 14.60 4.96
C LYS A 162 -5.90 15.66 4.01
N LEU A 163 -6.27 16.92 4.20
CA LEU A 163 -5.99 18.04 3.31
C LEU A 163 -4.51 18.10 2.91
N GLU A 164 -3.59 18.02 3.87
CA GLU A 164 -2.15 18.09 3.61
C GLU A 164 -1.63 16.99 2.66
N THR A 165 -2.22 15.80 2.73
CA THR A 165 -1.79 14.65 1.93
C THR A 165 -2.46 14.65 0.56
N GLU A 166 -3.76 14.93 0.51
CA GLU A 166 -4.55 14.89 -0.72
C GLU A 166 -4.36 16.11 -1.61
N LEU A 167 -3.78 17.21 -1.10
CA LEU A 167 -3.37 18.36 -1.89
C LEU A 167 -2.13 18.11 -2.76
N VAL A 168 -1.32 17.08 -2.48
CA VAL A 168 -0.09 16.83 -3.25
C VAL A 168 -0.35 16.65 -4.75
N PRO A 169 -1.25 15.78 -5.21
CA PRO A 169 -1.55 15.65 -6.63
C PRO A 169 -2.24 16.90 -7.22
N VAL A 170 -3.00 17.66 -6.42
CA VAL A 170 -3.60 18.94 -6.86
C VAL A 170 -2.49 19.93 -7.20
N VAL A 171 -1.51 20.07 -6.33
CA VAL A 171 -0.34 20.94 -6.53
C VAL A 171 0.48 20.51 -7.75
N GLN A 172 0.55 19.22 -8.06
CA GLN A 172 1.20 18.72 -9.28
C GLN A 172 0.42 19.10 -10.55
N LEU A 173 -0.92 19.10 -10.49
CA LEU A 173 -1.76 19.54 -11.61
C LEU A 173 -1.72 21.05 -11.83
N MET A 174 -1.42 21.86 -10.82
CA MET A 174 -1.25 23.32 -11.00
C MET A 174 -0.15 23.64 -12.03
N ASP A 175 0.92 22.83 -12.08
CA ASP A 175 1.99 23.01 -13.06
C ASP A 175 1.54 22.68 -14.50
N LEU A 176 0.42 21.96 -14.68
CA LEU A 176 -0.16 21.66 -15.99
C LEU A 176 -0.78 22.91 -16.65
N GLY A 177 -1.17 23.90 -15.85
CA GLY A 177 -1.76 25.15 -16.35
C GLY A 177 -3.18 24.99 -16.88
N VAL A 178 -3.97 24.10 -16.26
CA VAL A 178 -5.38 23.83 -16.56
C VAL A 178 -6.30 24.47 -15.52
N LYS A 179 -7.60 24.57 -15.83
CA LYS A 179 -8.61 25.03 -14.88
C LYS A 179 -8.88 23.93 -13.86
N ILE A 180 -8.71 24.24 -12.59
CA ILE A 180 -8.91 23.29 -11.47
C ILE A 180 -9.94 23.88 -10.52
N VAL A 181 -10.87 23.08 -10.05
CA VAL A 181 -11.79 23.36 -8.95
C VAL A 181 -11.51 22.37 -7.82
N LEU A 182 -11.36 22.86 -6.60
CA LEU A 182 -11.13 22.06 -5.42
C LEU A 182 -12.43 21.89 -4.65
N VAL A 183 -12.88 20.66 -4.49
CA VAL A 183 -14.05 20.31 -3.68
C VAL A 183 -13.58 19.69 -2.37
N ILE A 184 -13.91 20.33 -1.24
CA ILE A 184 -13.54 19.84 0.09
C ILE A 184 -14.76 19.20 0.73
N ARG A 185 -14.64 17.91 1.06
CA ARG A 185 -15.67 17.15 1.77
C ARG A 185 -15.35 17.02 3.26
N GLY A 186 -16.40 16.84 4.08
CA GLY A 186 -16.25 16.62 5.52
C GLY A 186 -15.84 17.86 6.30
N TYR A 187 -16.04 19.06 5.74
CA TYR A 187 -15.86 20.32 6.46
C TYR A 187 -17.04 20.55 7.41
N CYS A 188 -16.76 20.69 8.69
CA CYS A 188 -17.69 21.17 9.72
C CYS A 188 -17.09 22.41 10.38
N GLU A 189 -17.89 23.44 10.58
CA GLU A 189 -17.43 24.64 11.30
C GLU A 189 -17.10 24.36 12.75
N GLU A 190 -17.78 23.38 13.37
CA GLU A 190 -17.55 22.87 14.71
C GLU A 190 -16.71 21.59 14.69
N ASN A 191 -15.48 21.63 14.14
CA ASN A 191 -14.61 20.47 14.18
C ASN A 191 -14.13 20.18 15.61
N GLU A 192 -14.33 18.96 16.09
CA GLU A 192 -13.81 18.47 17.37
C GLU A 192 -12.28 18.62 17.49
N ASP A 193 -11.57 18.65 16.37
CA ASP A 193 -10.11 18.81 16.28
C ASP A 193 -9.66 20.28 16.44
N GLY A 194 -10.56 21.27 16.46
CA GLY A 194 -10.24 22.69 16.64
C GLY A 194 -9.42 23.32 15.48
N LEU A 195 -9.34 22.65 14.35
CA LEU A 195 -8.63 23.12 13.17
C LEU A 195 -9.57 24.01 12.33
N HIS A 196 -9.36 25.32 12.41
CA HIS A 196 -10.07 26.26 11.55
C HIS A 196 -9.21 26.60 10.35
N VAL A 197 -9.66 26.26 9.15
CA VAL A 197 -9.01 26.59 7.87
C VAL A 197 -9.80 27.68 7.16
N ASP A 198 -9.16 28.81 6.90
CA ASP A 198 -9.76 29.89 6.13
C ASP A 198 -9.75 29.54 4.62
N MET A 199 -10.88 29.02 4.14
CA MET A 199 -11.05 28.57 2.76
C MET A 199 -10.90 29.69 1.73
N ASN A 200 -11.32 30.91 2.08
CA ASN A 200 -11.20 32.08 1.21
C ASN A 200 -9.73 32.47 1.02
N LYS A 201 -8.94 32.44 2.10
CA LYS A 201 -7.50 32.67 1.97
C LYS A 201 -6.83 31.54 1.20
N MET A 202 -7.23 30.30 1.43
CA MET A 202 -6.69 29.14 0.73
C MET A 202 -6.94 29.26 -0.79
N SER A 203 -8.18 29.58 -1.21
CA SER A 203 -8.53 29.84 -2.60
C SER A 203 -7.63 30.92 -3.22
N LYS A 204 -7.47 32.05 -2.55
CA LYS A 204 -6.62 33.14 -3.01
C LYS A 204 -5.14 32.81 -3.13
N TYR A 205 -4.58 32.03 -2.19
CA TYR A 205 -3.17 31.62 -2.25
C TYR A 205 -2.91 30.57 -3.32
N MET A 206 -3.82 29.61 -3.48
CA MET A 206 -3.69 28.57 -4.51
C MET A 206 -4.08 29.07 -5.90
N GLY A 207 -4.92 30.11 -5.99
CA GLY A 207 -5.50 30.55 -7.26
C GLY A 207 -6.48 29.54 -7.85
N ILE A 208 -7.10 28.71 -6.99
CA ILE A 208 -8.04 27.65 -7.36
C ILE A 208 -9.36 27.91 -6.63
N PRO A 209 -10.50 27.99 -7.33
CA PRO A 209 -11.81 28.07 -6.69
C PRO A 209 -12.06 26.85 -5.78
N ILE A 210 -12.59 27.10 -4.59
CA ILE A 210 -12.89 26.06 -3.60
C ILE A 210 -14.40 26.01 -3.38
N ALA A 211 -14.97 24.81 -3.44
CA ALA A 211 -16.35 24.54 -3.07
C ALA A 211 -16.38 23.55 -1.89
N LEU A 212 -17.24 23.80 -0.92
CA LEU A 212 -17.48 22.91 0.21
C LEU A 212 -18.63 21.95 -0.14
N TYR A 213 -18.46 20.67 0.16
CA TYR A 213 -19.47 19.64 -0.03
C TYR A 213 -19.73 18.87 1.25
N ASN A 214 -20.99 18.85 1.66
CA ASN A 214 -21.44 18.07 2.81
C ASN A 214 -22.29 16.88 2.33
N GLU A 215 -21.85 15.65 2.67
CA GLU A 215 -22.56 14.43 2.31
C GLU A 215 -23.92 14.27 3.06
N ALA A 216 -24.05 14.92 4.20
CA ALA A 216 -25.27 14.90 5.02
C ALA A 216 -26.29 15.99 4.62
N ASP A 217 -26.01 16.76 3.57
CA ASP A 217 -26.89 17.83 3.10
C ASP A 217 -28.08 17.28 2.29
N GLU A 218 -29.22 17.17 2.96
CA GLU A 218 -30.48 16.72 2.35
C GLU A 218 -31.11 17.80 1.45
N THR A 219 -30.72 19.07 1.58
CA THR A 219 -31.28 20.20 0.82
C THR A 219 -30.72 20.29 -0.60
N GLY A 220 -29.55 19.72 -0.84
CA GLY A 220 -28.85 19.78 -2.11
C GLY A 220 -28.10 21.09 -2.38
N GLU A 221 -28.06 22.01 -1.42
CA GLU A 221 -27.40 23.33 -1.55
C GLU A 221 -25.89 23.18 -1.76
N SER A 222 -25.25 22.24 -1.06
CA SER A 222 -23.82 21.94 -1.26
C SER A 222 -23.52 21.47 -2.68
N ARG A 223 -24.39 20.64 -3.25
CA ARG A 223 -24.27 20.18 -4.65
C ARG A 223 -24.40 21.33 -5.62
N GLU A 224 -25.38 22.20 -5.42
CA GLU A 224 -25.61 23.37 -6.26
C GLU A 224 -24.41 24.33 -6.23
N ASN A 225 -23.83 24.56 -5.05
CA ASN A 225 -22.62 25.37 -4.88
C ASN A 225 -21.42 24.81 -5.66
N VAL A 226 -21.20 23.48 -5.62
CA VAL A 226 -20.14 22.82 -6.42
C VAL A 226 -20.39 23.01 -7.91
N MET A 227 -21.62 22.81 -8.40
CA MET A 227 -21.96 22.97 -9.82
C MET A 227 -21.77 24.39 -10.28
N ARG A 228 -22.21 25.37 -9.50
CA ARG A 228 -22.02 26.81 -9.78
C ARG A 228 -20.54 27.17 -9.83
N THR A 229 -19.73 26.61 -8.92
CA THR A 229 -18.28 26.85 -8.91
C THR A 229 -17.60 26.24 -10.14
N ILE A 230 -18.01 25.06 -10.59
CA ILE A 230 -17.48 24.44 -11.81
C ILE A 230 -17.82 25.29 -13.04
N LEU A 231 -19.08 25.75 -13.17
CA LEU A 231 -19.48 26.58 -14.30
C LEU A 231 -18.82 27.95 -14.30
N SER A 232 -18.66 28.59 -13.13
CA SER A 232 -17.94 29.87 -13.03
C SER A 232 -16.45 29.72 -13.40
N ALA A 233 -15.83 28.59 -13.05
CA ALA A 233 -14.48 28.26 -13.48
C ALA A 233 -14.40 28.00 -14.99
N TYR A 234 -15.42 27.33 -15.56
CA TYR A 234 -15.51 27.10 -17.01
C TYR A 234 -15.65 28.38 -17.77
N ALA A 235 -16.57 29.26 -17.38
CA ALA A 235 -16.80 30.60 -18.00
C ALA A 235 -15.58 31.52 -17.83
N GLY A 236 -14.76 31.33 -16.81
CA GLY A 236 -13.63 32.20 -16.50
C GLY A 236 -13.99 33.41 -15.66
N ASP A 237 -15.21 33.49 -15.15
CA ASP A 237 -15.76 34.61 -14.38
C ASP A 237 -15.42 34.50 -12.87
N ASN A 238 -14.76 33.45 -12.45
CA ASN A 238 -14.43 33.21 -11.04
C ASN A 238 -13.23 34.09 -10.62
N PRO A 239 -13.40 35.01 -9.64
CA PRO A 239 -12.37 35.97 -9.24
C PRO A 239 -11.14 35.35 -8.58
N ASP A 240 -11.30 34.14 -8.02
CA ASP A 240 -10.21 33.44 -7.35
C ASP A 240 -9.38 32.59 -8.33
N MET A 241 -9.82 32.46 -9.58
CA MET A 241 -9.13 31.66 -10.58
C MET A 241 -7.90 32.36 -11.13
N ARG A 242 -6.72 31.83 -10.77
CA ARG A 242 -5.41 32.33 -11.23
C ARG A 242 -4.49 31.17 -11.53
N TYR A 243 -3.63 31.34 -12.54
CA TYR A 243 -2.61 30.33 -12.83
C TYR A 243 -1.40 30.53 -11.91
N VAL A 244 -1.42 29.88 -10.75
CA VAL A 244 -0.32 29.88 -9.78
C VAL A 244 0.54 28.66 -9.99
N HIS A 245 1.85 28.82 -9.99
CA HIS A 245 2.82 27.74 -10.10
C HIS A 245 3.60 27.57 -8.80
N VAL A 246 3.98 26.35 -8.49
CA VAL A 246 4.88 26.06 -7.38
C VAL A 246 6.26 26.63 -7.67
N ASN A 247 6.83 27.33 -6.71
CA ASN A 247 8.20 27.82 -6.79
C ASN A 247 9.17 26.76 -6.25
N TYR A 248 9.92 26.11 -7.12
CA TYR A 248 10.89 25.08 -6.78
C TYR A 248 12.26 25.62 -6.29
N GLY A 249 12.36 26.92 -6.06
CA GLY A 249 13.60 27.60 -5.67
C GLY A 249 14.44 28.06 -6.88
N ARG A 250 15.22 29.15 -6.68
CA ARG A 250 15.92 29.84 -7.77
C ARG A 250 16.78 28.92 -8.67
N GLN A 251 17.40 27.92 -8.07
CA GLN A 251 18.30 27.01 -8.80
C GLN A 251 17.51 26.05 -9.67
N VAL A 252 16.52 25.36 -9.12
CA VAL A 252 15.67 24.40 -9.85
C VAL A 252 14.88 25.14 -10.95
N GLU A 253 14.30 26.29 -10.63
CA GLU A 253 13.57 27.13 -11.58
C GLU A 253 14.42 27.58 -12.79
N ARG A 254 15.72 27.82 -12.57
CA ARG A 254 16.63 28.12 -13.67
C ARG A 254 16.77 26.95 -14.64
N HIS A 255 16.89 25.74 -14.12
CA HIS A 255 17.00 24.54 -14.93
C HIS A 255 15.69 24.20 -15.63
N ILE A 256 14.54 24.34 -14.95
CA ILE A 256 13.21 24.19 -15.57
C ILE A 256 13.08 25.14 -16.77
N ARG A 257 13.40 26.43 -16.60
CA ARG A 257 13.33 27.40 -17.70
C ARG A 257 14.27 27.08 -18.87
N MET A 258 15.46 26.53 -18.61
CA MET A 258 16.39 26.13 -19.68
C MET A 258 15.80 24.96 -20.48
N ILE A 259 15.19 23.96 -19.80
CA ILE A 259 14.54 22.82 -20.44
C ILE A 259 13.29 23.29 -21.21
N GLN A 260 12.48 24.21 -20.65
CA GLN A 260 11.32 24.79 -21.34
C GLN A 260 11.72 25.44 -22.68
N ARG A 261 12.74 26.29 -22.66
CA ARG A 261 13.26 26.95 -23.89
C ARG A 261 13.73 25.95 -24.95
N GLU A 262 14.38 24.88 -24.49
CA GLU A 262 14.85 23.82 -25.40
C GLU A 262 13.67 23.04 -25.99
N LEU A 263 12.60 22.81 -25.21
CA LEU A 263 11.37 22.18 -25.66
C LEU A 263 10.61 23.06 -26.68
N GLU A 264 10.46 24.35 -26.38
CA GLU A 264 9.77 25.32 -27.24
C GLU A 264 10.48 25.57 -28.58
N GLY A 265 11.82 25.44 -28.59
CA GLY A 265 12.63 25.63 -29.79
C GLY A 265 12.62 24.48 -30.78
N LYS A 266 12.09 23.29 -30.42
CA LYS A 266 12.15 22.09 -31.26
C LYS A 266 10.80 21.70 -31.83
N LYS A 267 10.79 21.44 -33.15
CA LYS A 267 9.64 20.88 -33.88
C LYS A 267 9.37 19.47 -33.37
N GLY A 268 8.14 19.18 -32.92
CA GLY A 268 7.67 17.86 -32.50
C GLY A 268 7.43 17.67 -30.99
N TYR A 269 7.56 18.71 -30.19
CA TYR A 269 7.12 18.75 -28.79
C TYR A 269 5.82 19.55 -28.64
N ASP A 270 4.82 19.17 -29.42
CA ASP A 270 3.48 19.78 -29.35
C ASP A 270 2.58 18.87 -28.53
N PHE A 271 2.47 19.16 -27.21
CA PHE A 271 1.65 18.40 -26.29
C PHE A 271 0.47 19.22 -25.76
N ASN A 272 -0.57 18.54 -25.32
CA ASN A 272 -1.72 19.13 -24.62
C ASN A 272 -1.38 19.70 -23.22
N ALA A 273 -0.11 19.61 -22.81
CA ALA A 273 0.40 20.05 -21.52
C ALA A 273 1.31 21.28 -21.66
N SER A 274 1.40 22.09 -20.60
CA SER A 274 2.30 23.24 -20.57
C SER A 274 3.77 22.81 -20.73
N SER A 275 4.59 23.67 -21.34
CA SER A 275 6.04 23.44 -21.48
C SER A 275 6.72 23.26 -20.11
N ARG A 276 6.17 23.91 -19.07
CA ARG A 276 6.62 23.79 -17.68
C ARG A 276 6.37 22.39 -17.12
N TYR A 277 5.15 21.89 -17.24
CA TYR A 277 4.79 20.54 -16.79
C TYR A 277 5.67 19.48 -17.47
N MET A 278 5.89 19.62 -18.78
CA MET A 278 6.75 18.74 -19.53
C MET A 278 8.21 18.77 -19.05
N ALA A 279 8.74 19.97 -18.78
CA ALA A 279 10.10 20.10 -18.25
C ALA A 279 10.25 19.44 -16.87
N ILE A 280 9.26 19.62 -16.00
CA ILE A 280 9.23 18.99 -14.66
C ILE A 280 9.09 17.47 -14.77
N SER A 281 8.19 16.97 -15.62
CA SER A 281 8.00 15.53 -15.85
C SER A 281 9.26 14.86 -16.37
N LEU A 282 9.98 15.51 -17.27
CA LEU A 282 11.27 15.03 -17.78
C LEU A 282 12.35 15.00 -16.70
N LEU A 283 12.38 15.99 -15.81
CA LEU A 283 13.31 16.03 -14.66
C LEU A 283 12.98 14.94 -13.62
N GLU A 284 11.72 14.54 -13.50
CA GLU A 284 11.27 13.45 -12.64
C GLU A 284 11.45 12.06 -13.28
N GLU A 285 12.05 11.99 -14.47
CA GLU A 285 12.29 10.75 -15.24
C GLU A 285 11.00 10.00 -15.60
N ASP A 286 9.92 10.72 -15.90
CA ASP A 286 8.65 10.12 -16.30
C ASP A 286 8.79 9.35 -17.61
N ARG A 287 8.67 8.02 -17.53
CA ARG A 287 8.80 7.12 -18.68
C ARG A 287 7.68 7.31 -19.69
N ILE A 288 6.51 7.77 -19.27
CA ILE A 288 5.37 7.99 -20.17
C ILE A 288 5.68 9.17 -21.07
N VAL A 289 6.12 10.29 -20.50
CA VAL A 289 6.52 11.46 -21.27
C VAL A 289 7.69 11.11 -22.22
N HIS A 290 8.58 10.23 -21.79
CA HIS A 290 9.63 9.69 -22.65
C HIS A 290 9.11 8.79 -23.79
N SER A 291 7.96 8.12 -23.64
CA SER A 291 7.39 7.22 -24.67
C SER A 291 6.52 7.95 -25.71
N PHE A 292 5.94 9.10 -25.37
CA PHE A 292 5.20 9.95 -26.31
C PHE A 292 6.10 10.61 -27.37
N ASN A 293 7.42 10.54 -27.18
CA ASN A 293 8.36 11.05 -28.14
C ASN A 293 8.54 10.03 -29.27
N THR A 294 7.99 10.32 -30.44
CA THR A 294 8.28 9.64 -31.71
C THR A 294 9.80 9.51 -31.93
N PRO A 295 10.27 8.50 -32.65
CA PRO A 295 11.70 8.23 -32.89
C PRO A 295 12.33 9.27 -33.83
N CYS A 296 12.41 10.51 -33.36
CA CYS A 296 13.09 11.61 -34.06
C CYS A 296 14.52 11.78 -33.54
N LYS A 297 15.51 12.01 -34.42
CA LYS A 297 16.90 12.31 -34.02
C LYS A 297 16.99 13.49 -33.03
N SER A 298 16.05 14.42 -33.07
CA SER A 298 15.94 15.58 -32.17
C SER A 298 15.61 15.20 -30.71
N CYS A 299 14.90 14.09 -30.49
CA CYS A 299 14.53 13.63 -29.14
C CYS A 299 15.72 13.16 -28.31
N ASN A 300 16.74 12.57 -28.93
CA ASN A 300 17.94 12.14 -28.21
C ASN A 300 18.72 13.33 -27.65
N THR A 301 18.67 14.49 -28.31
CA THR A 301 19.34 15.71 -27.84
C THR A 301 18.67 16.26 -26.59
N VAL A 302 17.33 16.30 -26.54
CA VAL A 302 16.58 16.78 -25.36
C VAL A 302 16.79 15.82 -24.17
N LYS A 303 16.76 14.49 -24.40
CA LYS A 303 17.04 13.50 -23.35
C LYS A 303 18.45 13.68 -22.77
N CYS A 304 19.44 13.91 -23.63
CA CYS A 304 20.81 14.17 -23.19
C CYS A 304 20.92 15.48 -22.40
N PHE A 305 20.24 16.51 -22.86
CA PHE A 305 20.18 17.83 -22.20
C PHE A 305 19.52 17.72 -20.80
N VAL A 306 18.37 17.04 -20.70
CA VAL A 306 17.68 16.81 -19.42
C VAL A 306 18.56 16.00 -18.47
N LYS A 307 19.20 14.91 -18.93
CA LYS A 307 20.11 14.11 -18.10
C LYS A 307 21.29 14.95 -17.55
N MET A 308 21.83 15.84 -18.38
CA MET A 308 22.89 16.75 -17.94
C MET A 308 22.40 17.69 -16.83
N HIS A 309 21.24 18.28 -16.99
CA HIS A 309 20.63 19.17 -15.99
C HIS A 309 20.24 18.42 -14.73
N SER A 310 19.68 17.22 -14.84
CA SER A 310 19.37 16.34 -13.71
C SER A 310 20.65 15.95 -12.93
N ALA A 311 21.73 15.62 -13.63
CA ALA A 311 23.01 15.30 -12.98
C ALA A 311 23.63 16.51 -12.24
N VAL A 312 23.53 17.71 -12.80
CA VAL A 312 23.99 18.96 -12.15
C VAL A 312 23.20 19.23 -10.88
N LEU A 313 21.86 19.19 -10.97
CA LEU A 313 20.98 19.36 -9.81
C LEU A 313 21.21 18.28 -8.75
N GLY A 314 21.36 17.02 -9.16
CA GLY A 314 21.62 15.91 -8.24
C GLY A 314 22.93 16.10 -7.45
N LYS A 315 24.00 16.57 -8.10
CA LYS A 315 25.27 16.90 -7.42
C LYS A 315 25.11 18.11 -6.50
N GLN A 316 24.37 19.14 -6.91
CA GLN A 316 24.23 20.38 -6.17
C GLN A 316 23.41 20.21 -4.88
N PHE A 317 22.37 19.39 -4.94
CA PHE A 317 21.52 19.07 -3.78
C PHE A 317 21.95 17.81 -3.02
N ASN A 318 23.00 17.14 -3.48
CA ASN A 318 23.42 15.84 -2.96
C ASN A 318 22.28 14.84 -2.85
N ASN A 319 21.32 14.93 -3.80
CA ASN A 319 20.09 14.14 -3.80
C ASN A 319 19.56 13.98 -5.23
N HIS A 320 18.69 13.00 -5.45
CA HIS A 320 17.99 12.83 -6.74
C HIS A 320 16.98 13.96 -6.94
N VAL A 321 16.87 14.50 -8.17
CA VAL A 321 16.02 15.66 -8.49
C VAL A 321 14.55 15.43 -8.14
N TYR A 322 14.07 14.20 -8.33
CA TYR A 322 12.72 13.77 -7.91
C TYR A 322 12.41 14.17 -6.45
N TYR A 323 13.33 13.92 -5.52
CA TYR A 323 13.13 14.25 -4.11
C TYR A 323 13.18 15.75 -3.84
N VAL A 324 14.00 16.48 -4.57
CA VAL A 324 14.08 17.94 -4.47
C VAL A 324 12.74 18.55 -4.88
N LEU A 325 12.16 18.08 -5.99
CA LEU A 325 10.85 18.55 -6.46
C LEU A 325 9.72 18.13 -5.50
N LYS A 326 9.74 16.89 -5.02
CA LYS A 326 8.74 16.41 -4.05
C LYS A 326 8.79 17.21 -2.75
N GLN A 327 9.99 17.49 -2.23
CA GLN A 327 10.17 18.29 -1.02
C GLN A 327 9.72 19.74 -1.21
N ALA A 328 9.99 20.34 -2.36
CA ALA A 328 9.54 21.70 -2.65
C ALA A 328 8.00 21.81 -2.69
N ARG A 329 7.30 20.82 -3.28
CA ARG A 329 5.83 20.75 -3.25
C ARG A 329 5.31 20.60 -1.82
N ARG A 330 5.95 19.75 -1.02
CA ARG A 330 5.56 19.60 0.39
C ARG A 330 5.74 20.91 1.15
N SER A 331 6.90 21.56 1.00
CA SER A 331 7.15 22.86 1.64
C SER A 331 6.17 23.94 1.19
N TYR A 332 5.68 23.88 -0.06
CA TYR A 332 4.62 24.77 -0.53
C TYR A 332 3.31 24.50 0.21
N ILE A 333 2.91 23.24 0.37
CA ILE A 333 1.69 22.86 1.09
C ILE A 333 1.81 23.25 2.58
N ASP A 334 2.93 22.96 3.23
CA ASP A 334 3.17 23.30 4.63
C ASP A 334 3.13 24.83 4.83
N GLY A 335 3.74 25.59 3.91
CA GLY A 335 3.69 27.05 3.89
C GLY A 335 2.31 27.61 3.62
N LEU A 336 1.49 26.95 2.80
CA LEU A 336 0.09 27.27 2.57
C LEU A 336 -0.72 27.03 3.84
N MET A 337 -0.62 25.82 4.39
CA MET A 337 -1.37 25.44 5.60
C MET A 337 -1.05 26.35 6.78
N SER A 338 0.20 26.71 7.00
CA SER A 338 0.60 27.64 8.07
C SER A 338 -0.03 29.05 7.94
N LYS A 339 -0.41 29.47 6.74
CA LYS A 339 -1.03 30.78 6.49
C LYS A 339 -2.55 30.75 6.58
N VAL A 340 -3.16 29.60 6.28
CA VAL A 340 -4.62 29.45 6.22
C VAL A 340 -5.21 28.81 7.48
N THR A 341 -4.41 28.09 8.26
CA THR A 341 -4.85 27.54 9.53
C THR A 341 -4.71 28.55 10.63
N GLY A 342 -5.85 28.95 11.20
CA GLY A 342 -5.89 29.68 12.46
C GLY A 342 -5.55 28.74 13.60
N VAL A 343 -4.38 28.93 14.24
CA VAL A 343 -3.96 28.13 15.38
C VAL A 343 -4.83 28.51 16.59
N ARG A 344 -5.87 27.72 16.88
CA ARG A 344 -6.33 27.60 18.26
C ARG A 344 -5.29 26.75 18.99
N LYS A 345 -4.60 27.37 19.96
CA LYS A 345 -3.62 26.74 20.84
C LYS A 345 -4.23 25.52 21.56
N SER A 346 -4.18 24.36 20.91
CA SER A 346 -4.18 23.06 21.56
C SER A 346 -3.00 22.26 21.00
N GLN A 347 -1.87 22.93 20.86
CA GLN A 347 -0.63 22.21 20.79
C GLN A 347 -0.32 21.75 22.22
N TRP A 348 -0.67 20.53 22.54
CA TRP A 348 0.14 19.74 23.44
C TRP A 348 1.59 19.96 23.01
N ASP A 349 2.47 20.25 23.97
CA ASP A 349 3.90 20.46 23.72
C ASP A 349 4.51 19.31 22.93
N SER A 350 4.16 19.22 21.63
CA SER A 350 4.66 18.18 20.72
C SER A 350 6.19 18.25 20.66
N GLU A 351 6.76 19.44 20.79
CA GLU A 351 8.21 19.65 20.83
C GLU A 351 8.87 19.01 22.04
N LYS A 352 8.25 19.03 23.23
CA LYS A 352 8.79 18.39 24.43
C LYS A 352 8.71 16.87 24.31
N ALA A 353 7.58 16.34 23.82
CA ALA A 353 7.43 14.91 23.58
C ALA A 353 8.44 14.43 22.52
N ASP A 354 8.59 15.18 21.42
CA ASP A 354 9.53 14.87 20.35
C ASP A 354 10.99 14.95 20.80
N SER A 355 11.34 15.87 21.70
CA SER A 355 12.69 15.95 22.27
C SER A 355 13.10 14.68 23.02
N VAL A 356 12.16 13.97 23.62
CA VAL A 356 12.39 12.70 24.33
C VAL A 356 12.29 11.52 23.37
N LEU A 357 11.23 11.46 22.55
CA LEU A 357 10.95 10.32 21.67
C LEU A 357 11.90 10.22 20.50
N LEU A 358 12.35 11.35 19.95
CA LEU A 358 13.31 11.41 18.83
C LEU A 358 14.78 11.55 19.29
N HIS A 359 15.04 11.44 20.60
CA HIS A 359 16.40 11.56 21.13
C HIS A 359 17.30 10.48 20.56
N LYS A 360 18.47 10.88 20.05
CA LYS A 360 19.43 10.01 19.31
C LYS A 360 19.83 8.74 20.08
N THR A 361 19.92 8.79 21.38
CA THR A 361 20.30 7.64 22.24
C THR A 361 19.13 7.02 22.96
N TRP A 362 18.16 7.80 23.44
CA TRP A 362 17.03 7.31 24.23
C TRP A 362 15.82 6.88 23.39
N GLY A 363 15.68 7.35 22.14
CA GLY A 363 14.55 7.02 21.29
C GLY A 363 14.42 5.52 21.03
N PHE A 364 15.54 4.83 20.73
CA PHE A 364 15.53 3.38 20.46
C PHE A 364 15.24 2.54 21.72
N PRO A 365 15.89 2.76 22.88
CA PRO A 365 15.52 2.07 24.12
C PRO A 365 14.06 2.28 24.53
N LEU A 366 13.53 3.50 24.38
CA LEU A 366 12.14 3.81 24.71
C LEU A 366 11.16 3.08 23.77
N PHE A 367 11.49 3.00 22.49
CA PHE A 367 10.73 2.18 21.53
C PHE A 367 10.71 0.71 21.95
N LEU A 368 11.86 0.15 22.34
CA LEU A 368 11.96 -1.24 22.78
C LEU A 368 11.11 -1.48 24.06
N LEU A 369 11.19 -0.57 25.00
CA LEU A 369 10.39 -0.62 26.24
C LEU A 369 8.90 -0.58 25.94
N MET A 370 8.45 0.33 25.07
CA MET A 370 7.05 0.44 24.67
C MET A 370 6.57 -0.86 23.97
N MET A 371 7.39 -1.42 23.07
CA MET A 371 7.05 -2.68 22.42
C MET A 371 6.97 -3.84 23.41
N THR A 372 7.93 -3.92 24.35
CA THR A 372 7.92 -4.96 25.40
C THR A 372 6.67 -4.82 26.26
N ALA A 373 6.28 -3.60 26.65
CA ALA A 373 5.06 -3.36 27.41
C ALA A 373 3.80 -3.83 26.66
N ILE A 374 3.72 -3.56 25.34
CA ILE A 374 2.59 -4.03 24.50
C ILE A 374 2.56 -5.55 24.45
N PHE A 375 3.71 -6.21 24.24
CA PHE A 375 3.75 -7.67 24.22
C PHE A 375 3.39 -8.28 25.57
N CYS A 376 3.96 -7.79 26.66
CA CYS A 376 3.60 -8.25 27.99
C CYS A 376 2.11 -8.08 28.28
N ALA A 377 1.56 -6.89 27.99
CA ALA A 377 0.12 -6.65 28.16
C ALA A 377 -0.73 -7.58 27.27
N THR A 378 -0.32 -7.83 26.04
CA THR A 378 -1.03 -8.72 25.10
C THR A 378 -1.10 -10.15 25.64
N PHE A 379 0.01 -10.70 26.11
CA PHE A 379 0.06 -12.08 26.59
C PHE A 379 -0.61 -12.23 27.95
N GLU A 380 -0.37 -11.33 28.90
CA GLU A 380 -0.98 -11.39 30.22
C GLU A 380 -2.50 -11.23 30.16
N LEU A 381 -3.00 -10.21 29.48
CA LEU A 381 -4.43 -9.98 29.33
C LEU A 381 -5.11 -11.02 28.44
N GLY A 382 -4.39 -11.55 27.44
CA GLY A 382 -4.90 -12.54 26.48
C GLY A 382 -5.00 -13.93 27.05
N ARG A 383 -4.20 -14.28 28.08
CA ARG A 383 -4.14 -15.60 28.66
C ARG A 383 -5.49 -16.06 29.21
N PHE A 384 -6.15 -15.22 30.02
CA PHE A 384 -7.43 -15.56 30.64
C PHE A 384 -8.53 -15.93 29.65
N PRO A 385 -8.89 -15.10 28.66
CA PRO A 385 -9.92 -15.47 27.70
C PRO A 385 -9.48 -16.60 26.77
N MET A 386 -8.19 -16.75 26.49
CA MET A 386 -7.66 -17.88 25.72
C MET A 386 -7.87 -19.21 26.45
N GLU A 387 -7.49 -19.30 27.75
CA GLU A 387 -7.66 -20.48 28.57
C GLU A 387 -9.15 -20.82 28.74
N TRP A 388 -10.00 -19.81 28.94
CA TRP A 388 -11.44 -20.00 29.07
C TRP A 388 -12.06 -20.59 27.78
N ILE A 389 -11.71 -20.05 26.60
CA ILE A 389 -12.17 -20.57 25.32
C ILE A 389 -11.63 -21.99 25.08
N SER A 390 -10.34 -22.21 25.37
CA SER A 390 -9.71 -23.52 25.22
C SER A 390 -10.43 -24.58 26.07
N ASN A 391 -10.65 -24.30 27.37
CA ASN A 391 -11.36 -25.20 28.26
C ASN A 391 -12.81 -25.47 27.84
N ALA A 392 -13.50 -24.43 27.35
CA ALA A 392 -14.86 -24.57 26.81
C ALA A 392 -14.89 -25.49 25.57
N MET A 393 -13.90 -25.34 24.66
CA MET A 393 -13.79 -26.19 23.47
C MET A 393 -13.42 -27.64 23.81
N VAL A 394 -12.55 -27.86 24.80
CA VAL A 394 -12.22 -29.22 25.29
C VAL A 394 -13.47 -29.85 25.92
N SER A 395 -14.18 -29.13 26.80
CA SER A 395 -15.41 -29.66 27.41
C SER A 395 -16.49 -29.98 26.37
N LEU A 396 -16.62 -29.15 25.34
CA LEU A 396 -17.53 -29.40 24.23
C LEU A 396 -17.12 -30.62 23.41
N SER A 397 -15.82 -30.78 23.13
CA SER A 397 -15.26 -31.92 22.42
C SER A 397 -15.53 -33.23 23.18
N ASP A 398 -15.27 -33.24 24.49
CA ASP A 398 -15.51 -34.40 25.35
C ASP A 398 -16.99 -34.74 25.46
N SER A 399 -17.86 -33.77 25.59
CA SER A 399 -19.33 -33.93 25.58
C SER A 399 -19.84 -34.55 24.29
N VAL A 400 -19.35 -34.08 23.13
CA VAL A 400 -19.72 -34.62 21.80
C VAL A 400 -19.18 -36.06 21.62
N ARG A 401 -17.97 -36.33 22.09
CA ARG A 401 -17.36 -37.65 22.02
C ARG A 401 -18.21 -38.69 22.80
N VAL A 402 -18.67 -38.33 24.00
CA VAL A 402 -19.52 -39.19 24.84
C VAL A 402 -20.93 -39.34 24.26
N SER A 403 -21.52 -38.26 23.75
CA SER A 403 -22.93 -38.24 23.28
C SER A 403 -23.13 -38.94 21.94
N VAL A 404 -22.20 -38.79 20.99
CA VAL A 404 -22.36 -39.30 19.62
C VAL A 404 -21.68 -40.64 19.44
N GLY A 405 -20.57 -40.90 20.16
CA GLY A 405 -19.80 -42.14 20.10
C GLY A 405 -19.24 -42.50 18.71
N GLY A 406 -18.41 -43.57 18.63
CA GLY A 406 -17.92 -44.09 17.36
C GLY A 406 -17.04 -43.15 16.53
N ALA A 407 -16.80 -43.50 15.27
CA ALA A 407 -15.99 -42.74 14.33
C ALA A 407 -16.47 -41.35 14.07
N PHE A 408 -17.78 -41.15 13.99
CA PHE A 408 -18.37 -39.88 13.72
C PHE A 408 -18.26 -38.90 14.90
N GLY A 409 -18.37 -39.45 16.14
CA GLY A 409 -18.12 -38.67 17.34
C GLY A 409 -16.66 -38.21 17.42
N GLY A 410 -15.70 -39.07 17.09
CA GLY A 410 -14.29 -38.70 17.00
C GLY A 410 -13.99 -37.66 15.92
N PHE A 411 -14.63 -37.77 14.75
CA PHE A 411 -14.51 -36.76 13.68
C PHE A 411 -15.01 -35.38 14.14
N LEU A 412 -16.18 -35.34 14.77
CA LEU A 412 -16.74 -34.06 15.25
C LEU A 412 -15.89 -33.48 16.41
N ALA A 413 -15.49 -34.32 17.36
CA ALA A 413 -14.77 -33.89 18.56
C ALA A 413 -13.33 -33.43 18.22
N ASP A 414 -12.53 -34.28 17.60
CA ASP A 414 -11.10 -34.03 17.39
C ASP A 414 -10.83 -33.29 16.05
N GLY A 415 -11.53 -33.68 14.99
CA GLY A 415 -11.34 -33.12 13.67
C GLY A 415 -11.94 -31.70 13.56
N LEU A 416 -13.22 -31.57 13.86
CA LEU A 416 -13.94 -30.31 13.64
C LEU A 416 -13.83 -29.35 14.85
N ILE A 417 -14.24 -29.81 16.04
CA ILE A 417 -14.23 -28.96 17.24
C ILE A 417 -12.81 -28.65 17.68
N GLY A 418 -11.90 -29.63 17.60
CA GLY A 418 -10.46 -29.44 17.87
C GLY A 418 -9.83 -28.41 16.91
N GLY A 419 -10.11 -28.52 15.60
CA GLY A 419 -9.61 -27.57 14.60
C GLY A 419 -10.17 -26.14 14.76
N VAL A 420 -11.47 -26.02 15.02
CA VAL A 420 -12.13 -24.74 15.29
C VAL A 420 -11.64 -24.15 16.62
N GLY A 421 -11.52 -24.97 17.65
CA GLY A 421 -11.02 -24.59 18.98
C GLY A 421 -9.61 -24.03 18.93
N ALA A 422 -8.72 -24.67 18.17
CA ALA A 422 -7.36 -24.19 17.98
C ALA A 422 -7.31 -22.76 17.37
N VAL A 423 -8.19 -22.44 16.41
CA VAL A 423 -8.27 -21.11 15.83
C VAL A 423 -8.87 -20.09 16.81
N LEU A 424 -9.98 -20.46 17.48
CA LEU A 424 -10.70 -19.54 18.37
C LEU A 424 -9.90 -19.19 19.62
N SER A 425 -9.10 -20.11 20.15
CA SER A 425 -8.26 -19.88 21.34
C SER A 425 -7.28 -18.71 21.13
N PHE A 426 -6.78 -18.48 19.90
CA PHE A 426 -5.85 -17.39 19.60
C PHE A 426 -6.51 -16.04 19.32
N VAL A 427 -7.83 -16.01 19.08
CA VAL A 427 -8.54 -14.77 18.73
C VAL A 427 -8.41 -13.68 19.81
N PRO A 428 -8.55 -13.97 21.13
CA PRO A 428 -8.41 -12.95 22.15
C PRO A 428 -7.04 -12.27 22.19
N ILE A 429 -5.97 -13.05 22.02
CA ILE A 429 -4.60 -12.50 21.97
C ILE A 429 -4.48 -11.55 20.79
N LEU A 430 -5.00 -11.92 19.60
CA LEU A 430 -4.98 -11.07 18.43
C LEU A 430 -5.81 -9.80 18.59
N PHE A 431 -6.96 -9.89 19.26
CA PHE A 431 -7.80 -8.73 19.59
C PHE A 431 -7.03 -7.70 20.41
N ILE A 432 -6.43 -8.15 21.51
CA ILE A 432 -5.69 -7.27 22.42
C ILE A 432 -4.47 -6.69 21.70
N PHE A 433 -3.73 -7.51 20.95
CA PHE A 433 -2.58 -7.06 20.17
C PHE A 433 -2.94 -5.98 19.15
N TYR A 434 -3.98 -6.20 18.33
CA TYR A 434 -4.39 -5.21 17.32
C TYR A 434 -5.01 -3.97 17.94
N LEU A 435 -5.66 -4.08 19.09
CA LEU A 435 -6.15 -2.94 19.83
C LEU A 435 -5.00 -2.03 20.31
N LEU A 436 -4.00 -2.62 20.97
CA LEU A 436 -2.85 -1.87 21.49
C LEU A 436 -2.00 -1.27 20.38
N VAL A 437 -1.73 -2.04 19.32
CA VAL A 437 -1.01 -1.53 18.13
C VAL A 437 -1.82 -0.46 17.42
N GLY A 438 -3.13 -0.62 17.28
CA GLY A 438 -4.01 0.38 16.68
C GLY A 438 -4.04 1.70 17.46
N LEU A 439 -4.06 1.64 18.80
CA LEU A 439 -3.91 2.82 19.65
C LEU A 439 -2.57 3.53 19.42
N LEU A 440 -1.49 2.74 19.28
CA LEU A 440 -0.15 3.28 19.05
C LEU A 440 0.00 3.90 17.65
N GLU A 441 -0.57 3.27 16.63
CA GLU A 441 -0.56 3.75 15.26
C GLU A 441 -1.37 5.04 15.12
N ASN A 442 -2.58 5.07 15.68
CA ASN A 442 -3.47 6.24 15.64
C ASN A 442 -2.93 7.44 16.46
N SER A 443 -2.08 7.21 17.47
CA SER A 443 -1.44 8.29 18.23
C SER A 443 -0.37 9.06 17.45
N GLY A 444 0.09 8.54 16.31
CA GLY A 444 1.21 9.09 15.54
C GLY A 444 2.60 8.68 16.06
N TYR A 445 2.68 7.82 17.07
CA TYR A 445 3.95 7.35 17.64
C TYR A 445 4.75 6.49 16.65
N MET A 446 4.08 5.67 15.82
CA MET A 446 4.76 4.76 14.88
C MET A 446 5.62 5.47 13.83
N SER A 447 5.25 6.68 13.41
CA SER A 447 6.06 7.50 12.51
C SER A 447 7.39 7.91 13.16
N ARG A 448 7.36 8.25 14.46
CA ARG A 448 8.52 8.62 15.25
C ARG A 448 9.44 7.44 15.53
N ALA A 449 8.85 6.31 15.91
CA ALA A 449 9.56 5.05 16.05
C ALA A 449 10.28 4.66 14.75
N SER A 450 9.60 4.80 13.61
CA SER A 450 10.18 4.56 12.28
C SER A 450 11.36 5.47 11.99
N TYR A 451 11.30 6.74 12.39
CA TYR A 451 12.38 7.69 12.26
C TYR A 451 13.60 7.32 13.12
N CYS A 452 13.39 6.98 14.40
CA CYS A 452 14.46 6.58 15.32
C CYS A 452 15.24 5.36 14.83
N VAL A 453 14.54 4.41 14.20
CA VAL A 453 15.12 3.14 13.74
C VAL A 453 15.61 3.21 12.30
N ASP A 454 15.30 4.26 11.54
CA ASP A 454 15.62 4.39 10.11
C ASP A 454 17.11 4.23 9.81
N ALA A 455 17.98 4.86 10.60
CA ALA A 455 19.42 4.75 10.44
C ALA A 455 19.94 3.31 10.59
N PHE A 456 19.33 2.52 11.48
CA PHE A 456 19.61 1.10 11.67
C PHE A 456 19.06 0.27 10.52
N MET A 457 17.80 0.49 10.12
CA MET A 457 17.13 -0.21 9.03
C MET A 457 17.85 -0.01 7.69
N ARG A 458 18.36 1.18 7.41
CA ARG A 458 19.16 1.46 6.20
C ARG A 458 20.43 0.62 6.13
N ARG A 459 21.09 0.33 7.25
CA ARG A 459 22.25 -0.58 7.27
C ARG A 459 21.90 -2.01 6.87
N LEU A 460 20.65 -2.40 7.03
CA LEU A 460 20.09 -3.69 6.59
C LEU A 460 19.58 -3.65 5.14
N GLY A 461 19.54 -2.48 4.52
CA GLY A 461 18.99 -2.28 3.18
C GLY A 461 17.46 -2.12 3.16
N LEU A 462 16.85 -1.76 4.29
CA LEU A 462 15.43 -1.49 4.48
C LEU A 462 15.20 -0.02 4.81
N GLN A 463 14.04 0.51 4.49
CA GLN A 463 13.59 1.85 4.93
C GLN A 463 12.98 1.79 6.33
N GLY A 464 13.01 2.91 7.08
CA GLY A 464 12.40 3.01 8.40
C GLY A 464 10.92 2.66 8.43
N LYS A 465 10.15 2.94 7.37
CA LYS A 465 8.75 2.51 7.23
C LYS A 465 8.55 0.99 7.26
N SER A 466 9.57 0.20 6.98
CA SER A 466 9.51 -1.26 7.10
C SER A 466 9.45 -1.74 8.55
N LEU A 467 9.74 -0.85 9.52
CA LEU A 467 9.63 -1.16 10.94
C LEU A 467 8.21 -1.58 11.32
N VAL A 468 7.19 -0.85 10.87
CA VAL A 468 5.78 -1.13 11.22
C VAL A 468 5.37 -2.55 10.83
N PRO A 469 5.54 -2.99 9.56
CA PRO A 469 5.31 -4.39 9.20
C PRO A 469 6.16 -5.38 9.99
N MET A 470 7.42 -5.08 10.28
CA MET A 470 8.28 -6.01 11.03
C MET A 470 7.83 -6.16 12.48
N VAL A 471 7.43 -5.07 13.14
CA VAL A 471 6.86 -5.12 14.50
C VAL A 471 5.57 -5.95 14.53
N LEU A 472 4.67 -5.73 13.56
CA LEU A 472 3.46 -6.56 13.43
C LEU A 472 3.80 -8.05 13.23
N GLY A 473 4.97 -8.35 12.64
CA GLY A 473 5.46 -9.72 12.40
C GLY A 473 5.68 -10.53 13.67
N PHE A 474 5.99 -9.91 14.79
CA PHE A 474 6.07 -10.58 16.09
C PHE A 474 4.70 -11.04 16.61
N GLY A 475 3.62 -10.36 16.27
CA GLY A 475 2.26 -10.81 16.55
C GLY A 475 1.82 -11.88 15.54
N CYS A 476 1.70 -11.51 14.27
CA CYS A 476 1.29 -12.41 13.20
C CYS A 476 1.89 -11.99 11.87
N SER A 477 2.55 -12.94 11.19
CA SER A 477 3.21 -12.69 9.91
C SER A 477 2.23 -12.29 8.78
N ILE A 478 0.98 -12.73 8.82
CA ILE A 478 0.00 -12.49 7.75
C ILE A 478 -0.37 -11.00 7.65
N PRO A 479 -0.90 -10.34 8.69
CA PRO A 479 -1.19 -8.90 8.63
C PRO A 479 0.09 -8.06 8.49
N ALA A 480 1.21 -8.53 9.03
CA ALA A 480 2.51 -7.89 8.84
C ALA A 480 2.88 -7.80 7.34
N ILE A 481 2.82 -8.92 6.62
CA ILE A 481 3.07 -8.97 5.18
C ILE A 481 2.05 -8.10 4.41
N MET A 482 0.79 -8.14 4.82
CA MET A 482 -0.26 -7.32 4.19
C MET A 482 -0.06 -5.82 4.44
N SER A 483 0.44 -5.43 5.62
CA SER A 483 0.82 -4.05 5.95
C SER A 483 2.02 -3.56 5.12
N ALA A 484 2.96 -4.45 4.77
CA ALA A 484 4.07 -4.11 3.90
C ALA A 484 3.65 -3.59 2.51
N ARG A 485 2.38 -3.77 2.11
CA ARG A 485 1.80 -3.20 0.88
C ARG A 485 1.91 -1.68 0.82
N HIS A 486 1.88 -1.00 1.97
CA HIS A 486 1.97 0.45 2.10
C HIS A 486 3.40 1.00 1.93
N ILE A 487 4.41 0.11 1.79
CA ILE A 487 5.76 0.52 1.44
C ILE A 487 5.80 0.89 -0.04
N GLU A 488 6.15 2.13 -0.34
CA GLU A 488 6.15 2.71 -1.69
C GLU A 488 7.18 2.02 -2.60
N SER A 489 8.39 1.78 -2.07
CA SER A 489 9.46 1.11 -2.81
C SER A 489 9.13 -0.38 -3.02
N LYS A 490 9.01 -0.81 -4.27
CA LYS A 490 8.77 -2.21 -4.63
C LYS A 490 9.84 -3.15 -4.08
N LYS A 491 11.10 -2.70 -4.04
CA LYS A 491 12.24 -3.48 -3.53
C LYS A 491 12.16 -3.65 -2.02
N ASP A 492 11.94 -2.56 -1.27
CA ASP A 492 11.84 -2.61 0.18
C ASP A 492 10.60 -3.37 0.63
N ARG A 493 9.49 -3.26 -0.12
CA ARG A 493 8.30 -4.07 0.08
C ARG A 493 8.59 -5.56 -0.05
N ILE A 494 9.30 -5.99 -1.10
CA ILE A 494 9.69 -7.38 -1.30
C ILE A 494 10.65 -7.82 -0.18
N LEU A 495 11.66 -7.01 0.16
CA LEU A 495 12.61 -7.29 1.24
C LEU A 495 11.91 -7.48 2.58
N ALA A 496 11.02 -6.57 2.95
CA ALA A 496 10.24 -6.67 4.18
C ALA A 496 9.37 -7.94 4.19
N THR A 497 8.66 -8.24 3.08
CA THR A 497 7.81 -9.43 2.99
C THR A 497 8.59 -10.74 3.08
N LEU A 498 9.86 -10.77 2.65
CA LEU A 498 10.72 -11.93 2.75
C LEU A 498 11.41 -12.07 4.13
N ALA A 499 11.63 -10.96 4.85
CA ALA A 499 12.24 -10.97 6.17
C ALA A 499 11.23 -11.31 7.29
N ILE A 500 9.97 -10.86 7.17
CA ILE A 500 8.92 -11.06 8.19
C ILE A 500 8.73 -12.53 8.60
N PRO A 501 8.73 -13.53 7.72
CA PRO A 501 8.53 -14.93 8.13
C PRO A 501 9.59 -15.50 9.07
N PHE A 502 10.77 -14.89 9.14
CA PHE A 502 11.83 -15.32 10.07
C PHE A 502 11.65 -14.77 11.48
N LEU A 503 10.77 -13.77 11.65
CA LEU A 503 10.43 -13.25 12.98
C LEU A 503 9.59 -14.26 13.75
N PRO A 504 9.87 -14.47 15.05
CA PRO A 504 9.06 -15.35 15.88
C PRO A 504 7.66 -14.74 16.09
N CYS A 505 6.64 -15.35 15.48
CA CYS A 505 5.25 -14.94 15.62
C CYS A 505 4.59 -15.57 16.86
N ALA A 506 3.48 -14.97 17.32
CA ALA A 506 2.76 -15.43 18.51
C ALA A 506 2.38 -16.94 18.47
N ALA A 507 2.08 -17.49 17.30
CA ALA A 507 1.75 -18.91 17.14
C ALA A 507 2.96 -19.87 17.34
N ARG A 508 4.19 -19.39 17.17
CA ARG A 508 5.41 -20.20 17.42
C ARG A 508 5.78 -20.26 18.90
N VAL A 509 5.41 -19.23 19.68
CA VAL A 509 5.80 -19.11 21.09
C VAL A 509 5.33 -20.29 21.95
N PRO A 510 4.04 -20.68 21.91
CA PRO A 510 3.55 -21.79 22.74
C PRO A 510 4.23 -23.13 22.40
N VAL A 511 4.48 -23.40 21.11
CA VAL A 511 5.18 -24.62 20.69
C VAL A 511 6.62 -24.66 21.22
N CYS A 512 7.35 -23.57 21.03
CA CYS A 512 8.72 -23.47 21.52
C CYS A 512 8.76 -23.50 23.05
N LEU A 513 7.83 -22.84 23.73
CA LEU A 513 7.76 -22.81 25.19
C LEU A 513 7.47 -24.19 25.77
N LEU A 514 6.53 -24.95 25.18
CA LEU A 514 6.20 -26.31 25.59
C LEU A 514 7.45 -27.21 25.50
N LEU A 515 8.15 -27.19 24.38
CA LEU A 515 9.37 -28.00 24.19
C LEU A 515 10.49 -27.54 25.12
N VAL A 516 10.73 -26.23 25.25
CA VAL A 516 11.79 -25.70 26.11
C VAL A 516 11.50 -25.99 27.59
N SER A 517 10.22 -25.88 28.02
CA SER A 517 9.86 -26.19 29.42
C SER A 517 9.98 -27.66 29.74
N ALA A 518 9.70 -28.58 28.80
CA ALA A 518 9.83 -30.01 28.97
C ALA A 518 11.30 -30.47 29.07
N PHE A 519 12.15 -29.99 28.15
CA PHE A 519 13.54 -30.43 28.07
C PHE A 519 14.55 -29.58 28.83
N PHE A 520 14.22 -28.34 29.17
CA PHE A 520 15.12 -27.41 29.85
C PHE A 520 14.45 -26.71 31.05
N PRO A 521 13.97 -27.43 32.06
CA PRO A 521 13.19 -26.88 33.16
C PRO A 521 13.97 -25.85 34.02
N LYS A 522 15.31 -25.92 34.03
CA LYS A 522 16.15 -25.02 34.86
C LYS A 522 16.19 -23.58 34.34
N PHE A 523 16.17 -23.37 33.02
CA PHE A 523 16.35 -22.03 32.40
C PHE A 523 15.45 -21.78 31.18
N PRO A 524 14.13 -22.04 31.25
CA PRO A 524 13.27 -21.94 30.06
C PRO A 524 13.19 -20.52 29.49
N ALA A 525 13.15 -19.50 30.34
CA ALA A 525 13.09 -18.11 29.91
C ALA A 525 14.36 -17.66 29.17
N LEU A 526 15.54 -18.09 29.62
CA LEU A 526 16.81 -17.75 29.00
C LEU A 526 16.91 -18.37 27.59
N ILE A 527 16.53 -19.64 27.44
CA ILE A 527 16.56 -20.33 26.15
C ILE A 527 15.57 -19.70 25.17
N MET A 528 14.36 -19.37 25.64
CA MET A 528 13.39 -18.64 24.83
C MET A 528 13.91 -17.30 24.37
N PHE A 529 14.58 -16.53 25.25
CA PHE A 529 15.20 -15.27 24.88
C PHE A 529 16.27 -15.45 23.80
N ILE A 530 17.13 -16.45 23.93
CA ILE A 530 18.18 -16.76 22.92
C ILE A 530 17.54 -17.15 21.58
N VAL A 531 16.49 -17.99 21.58
CA VAL A 531 15.75 -18.40 20.38
C VAL A 531 15.15 -17.18 19.66
N TYR A 532 14.54 -16.26 20.42
CA TYR A 532 14.00 -15.03 19.86
C TYR A 532 15.08 -14.12 19.26
N LEU A 533 16.20 -13.97 19.97
CA LEU A 533 17.33 -13.17 19.50
C LEU A 533 17.90 -13.72 18.20
N ILE A 534 18.05 -15.05 18.12
CA ILE A 534 18.53 -15.73 16.90
C ILE A 534 17.55 -15.53 15.75
N GLY A 535 16.26 -15.68 15.96
CA GLY A 535 15.23 -15.41 14.93
C GLY A 535 15.30 -13.99 14.39
N MET A 536 15.47 -13.00 15.26
CA MET A 536 15.63 -11.60 14.87
C MET A 536 16.93 -11.37 14.10
N LEU A 537 18.05 -11.94 14.54
CA LEU A 537 19.34 -11.86 13.84
C LEU A 537 19.28 -12.50 12.46
N LEU A 538 18.61 -13.64 12.33
CA LEU A 538 18.39 -14.30 11.05
C LEU A 538 17.55 -13.42 10.10
N ALA A 539 16.44 -12.86 10.57
CA ALA A 539 15.63 -11.94 9.76
C ALA A 539 16.46 -10.76 9.23
N MET A 540 17.30 -10.17 10.08
CA MET A 540 18.21 -9.08 9.71
C MET A 540 19.30 -9.53 8.72
N ALA A 541 19.92 -10.69 8.93
CA ALA A 541 20.93 -11.26 8.04
C ALA A 541 20.33 -11.52 6.65
N PHE A 542 19.12 -12.11 6.60
CA PHE A 542 18.40 -12.34 5.35
C PHE A 542 18.07 -11.04 4.62
N ALA A 543 17.52 -10.04 5.30
CA ALA A 543 17.26 -8.74 4.71
C ALA A 543 18.53 -8.15 4.09
N LYS A 544 19.66 -8.22 4.80
CA LYS A 544 20.95 -7.70 4.31
C LYS A 544 21.51 -8.50 3.12
N ILE A 545 21.41 -9.84 3.15
CA ILE A 545 21.86 -10.71 2.05
C ILE A 545 21.04 -10.44 0.80
N TYR A 546 19.71 -10.44 0.91
CA TYR A 546 18.82 -10.19 -0.24
C TYR A 546 18.96 -8.78 -0.80
N SER A 547 19.17 -7.76 0.07
CA SER A 547 19.44 -6.39 -0.35
C SER A 547 20.71 -6.29 -1.22
N LYS A 548 21.76 -7.06 -0.89
CA LYS A 548 23.04 -7.02 -1.62
C LYS A 548 23.05 -7.92 -2.87
N THR A 549 22.31 -9.03 -2.87
CA THR A 549 22.38 -10.05 -3.93
C THR A 549 21.28 -9.88 -4.97
N LEU A 550 20.02 -10.05 -4.57
CA LEU A 550 18.86 -10.13 -5.47
C LEU A 550 18.24 -8.76 -5.76
N LEU A 551 18.32 -7.82 -4.81
CA LEU A 551 17.65 -6.54 -4.88
C LEU A 551 18.67 -5.39 -4.70
N LYS A 552 19.74 -5.39 -5.53
CA LYS A 552 20.73 -4.29 -5.54
C LYS A 552 20.03 -2.95 -5.65
N ASN A 553 20.26 -2.09 -4.67
CA ASN A 553 19.57 -0.83 -4.53
C ASN A 553 20.47 0.34 -4.98
N ASN A 554 19.89 1.25 -5.75
CA ASN A 554 20.30 2.64 -5.73
C ASN A 554 19.59 3.24 -4.51
N GLU A 555 20.35 3.58 -3.47
CA GLU A 555 19.84 4.18 -2.25
C GLU A 555 19.18 5.51 -2.59
N TYR A 556 17.86 5.53 -2.62
CA TYR A 556 17.11 6.79 -2.66
C TYR A 556 16.87 7.23 -1.21
N PRO A 557 17.40 8.39 -0.78
CA PRO A 557 17.08 8.91 0.54
C PRO A 557 15.57 9.20 0.62
N TYR A 558 14.90 8.49 1.50
CA TYR A 558 13.49 8.68 1.78
C TYR A 558 13.32 9.64 2.96
N VAL A 559 12.44 10.63 2.82
CA VAL A 559 12.07 11.54 3.93
C VAL A 559 10.88 10.92 4.67
N ILE A 560 11.08 10.62 5.95
CA ILE A 560 10.01 10.14 6.83
C ILE A 560 9.21 11.37 7.29
N GLU A 561 7.95 11.44 6.92
CA GLU A 561 7.02 12.44 7.41
C GLU A 561 6.56 12.05 8.82
N LEU A 562 6.70 12.95 9.78
CA LEU A 562 6.21 12.75 11.14
C LEU A 562 4.74 13.16 11.18
N ALA A 563 3.86 12.19 11.39
CA ALA A 563 2.44 12.46 11.58
C ALA A 563 2.20 13.31 12.83
N SER A 564 1.21 14.19 12.80
CA SER A 564 0.80 14.96 14.00
C SER A 564 0.34 14.02 15.12
N TYR A 565 0.59 14.38 16.38
CA TYR A 565 0.04 13.65 17.51
C TYR A 565 -1.49 13.82 17.53
N LYS A 566 -2.18 12.69 17.62
CA LYS A 566 -3.63 12.66 17.78
C LYS A 566 -3.98 11.86 19.03
N LYS A 567 -4.99 12.29 19.77
CA LYS A 567 -5.56 11.45 20.82
C LYS A 567 -6.23 10.25 20.16
N PRO A 568 -5.80 9.00 20.45
CA PRO A 568 -6.39 7.83 19.82
C PRO A 568 -7.86 7.71 20.26
N THR A 569 -8.79 7.70 19.31
CA THR A 569 -10.20 7.43 19.59
C THR A 569 -10.41 5.93 19.71
N LEU A 570 -11.02 5.49 20.81
CA LEU A 570 -11.30 4.08 21.07
C LEU A 570 -12.11 3.44 19.97
N PHE A 571 -13.06 4.16 19.38
CA PHE A 571 -13.92 3.64 18.32
C PHE A 571 -13.11 3.28 17.05
N ILE A 572 -12.18 4.15 16.63
CA ILE A 572 -11.32 3.89 15.44
C ILE A 572 -10.40 2.70 15.73
N SER A 573 -9.84 2.60 16.94
CA SER A 573 -8.96 1.49 17.32
C SER A 573 -9.70 0.17 17.44
N LEU A 574 -10.95 0.18 17.93
CA LEU A 574 -11.83 -1.00 17.96
C LEU A 574 -12.23 -1.45 16.54
N SER A 575 -12.55 -0.51 15.65
CA SER A 575 -12.86 -0.81 14.26
C SER A 575 -11.62 -1.39 13.53
N TYR A 576 -10.44 -0.85 13.78
CA TYR A 576 -9.17 -1.38 13.26
C TYR A 576 -8.93 -2.81 13.73
N MET A 577 -9.05 -3.05 15.05
CA MET A 577 -8.92 -4.36 15.69
C MET A 577 -9.89 -5.36 15.06
N TRP A 578 -11.19 -5.03 14.96
CA TRP A 578 -12.22 -5.90 14.41
C TRP A 578 -11.95 -6.27 12.96
N ASN A 579 -11.66 -5.27 12.12
CA ASN A 579 -11.41 -5.49 10.71
C ASN A 579 -10.18 -6.38 10.48
N ARG A 580 -9.09 -6.19 11.23
CA ARG A 580 -7.88 -7.01 11.12
C ARG A 580 -8.09 -8.43 11.59
N THR A 581 -8.81 -8.62 12.71
CA THR A 581 -9.10 -9.96 13.22
C THR A 581 -10.10 -10.69 12.33
N TRP A 582 -11.10 -9.99 11.79
CA TRP A 582 -12.05 -10.58 10.84
C TRP A 582 -11.37 -11.02 9.53
N GLU A 583 -10.46 -10.21 9.02
CA GLU A 583 -9.64 -10.62 7.86
C GLU A 583 -8.79 -11.87 8.15
N TYR A 584 -8.25 -12.00 9.37
CA TYR A 584 -7.51 -13.18 9.79
C TYR A 584 -8.41 -14.41 9.83
N LEU A 585 -9.54 -14.35 10.56
CA LEU A 585 -10.50 -15.43 10.67
C LEU A 585 -10.99 -15.92 9.31
N LYS A 586 -11.41 -15.00 8.45
CA LYS A 586 -11.94 -15.31 7.12
C LYS A 586 -10.95 -16.03 6.21
N ARG A 587 -9.64 -15.83 6.43
CA ARG A 587 -8.59 -16.40 5.58
C ARG A 587 -8.03 -17.71 6.11
N ILE A 588 -7.96 -17.87 7.42
CA ILE A 588 -7.21 -18.97 8.05
C ILE A 588 -8.13 -20.08 8.54
N SER A 589 -9.32 -19.76 9.05
CA SER A 589 -10.23 -20.74 9.65
C SER A 589 -10.46 -21.95 8.73
N GLY A 590 -10.76 -21.72 7.45
CA GLY A 590 -10.99 -22.81 6.51
C GLY A 590 -9.77 -23.72 6.29
N ILE A 591 -8.58 -23.12 6.20
CA ILE A 591 -7.33 -23.87 5.94
C ILE A 591 -6.92 -24.70 7.17
N VAL A 592 -7.01 -24.11 8.36
CA VAL A 592 -6.63 -24.79 9.62
C VAL A 592 -7.63 -25.90 9.95
N VAL A 593 -8.92 -25.63 9.82
CA VAL A 593 -9.96 -26.66 10.05
C VAL A 593 -9.83 -27.80 9.06
N LEU A 594 -9.59 -27.52 7.76
CA LEU A 594 -9.35 -28.55 6.77
C LEU A 594 -8.08 -29.37 7.12
N GLY A 595 -7.00 -28.68 7.54
CA GLY A 595 -5.77 -29.33 7.98
C GLY A 595 -5.99 -30.25 9.18
N ALA A 596 -6.76 -29.80 10.18
CA ALA A 596 -7.11 -30.60 11.35
C ALA A 596 -7.91 -31.87 10.97
N ILE A 597 -8.89 -31.71 10.07
CA ILE A 597 -9.67 -32.85 9.54
C ILE A 597 -8.77 -33.85 8.80
N VAL A 598 -7.83 -33.39 7.98
CA VAL A 598 -6.90 -34.25 7.26
C VAL A 598 -5.97 -34.99 8.23
N VAL A 599 -5.40 -34.31 9.22
CA VAL A 599 -4.56 -34.93 10.24
C VAL A 599 -5.35 -35.95 11.05
N TRP A 600 -6.58 -35.61 11.47
CA TRP A 600 -7.45 -36.55 12.15
C TRP A 600 -7.76 -37.78 11.28
N ALA A 601 -8.11 -37.61 10.02
CA ALA A 601 -8.41 -38.71 9.12
C ALA A 601 -7.19 -39.62 8.91
N LEU A 602 -6.01 -39.07 8.73
CA LEU A 602 -4.77 -39.83 8.61
C LEU A 602 -4.40 -40.57 9.89
N ALA A 603 -4.69 -40.02 11.06
CA ALA A 603 -4.47 -40.67 12.36
C ALA A 603 -5.52 -41.74 12.66
N TYR A 604 -6.74 -41.57 12.15
CA TYR A 604 -7.85 -42.47 12.39
C TYR A 604 -7.81 -43.71 11.50
N PHE A 605 -7.43 -43.61 10.24
CA PHE A 605 -7.43 -44.68 9.26
C PHE A 605 -6.03 -45.25 9.00
N PRO A 606 -5.88 -46.63 8.76
CA PRO A 606 -6.90 -47.69 8.85
C PRO A 606 -7.20 -48.08 10.30
N GLN A 607 -8.43 -48.52 10.58
CA GLN A 607 -8.83 -49.07 11.87
C GLN A 607 -8.33 -50.54 11.95
N ASN A 608 -7.35 -50.78 12.78
CA ASN A 608 -6.85 -52.15 12.98
C ASN A 608 -7.21 -52.77 14.37
N VAL A 609 -7.88 -51.99 15.23
CA VAL A 609 -8.16 -52.43 16.63
C VAL A 609 -9.56 -52.02 17.06
N GLU A 610 -10.35 -52.99 17.59
CA GLU A 610 -11.77 -52.78 17.95
C GLU A 610 -12.02 -52.14 19.34
N ASN A 611 -11.04 -52.14 20.26
CA ASN A 611 -11.21 -51.58 21.62
C ASN A 611 -10.26 -50.41 21.88
N ARG A 612 -10.85 -49.24 22.12
CA ARG A 612 -10.16 -47.94 22.25
C ARG A 612 -9.88 -47.49 23.70
N ASP A 613 -10.34 -48.26 24.68
CA ASP A 613 -10.34 -47.79 26.07
C ASP A 613 -9.03 -48.05 26.83
N ASP A 614 -8.07 -48.80 26.25
CA ASP A 614 -6.75 -49.02 26.83
C ASP A 614 -5.68 -48.18 26.15
N ALA A 615 -4.88 -47.45 26.93
CA ALA A 615 -3.82 -46.54 26.43
C ALA A 615 -2.79 -47.26 25.53
N SER A 616 -2.44 -48.50 25.83
CA SER A 616 -1.53 -49.33 25.05
C SER A 616 -2.08 -49.69 23.64
N VAL A 617 -3.39 -49.84 23.52
CA VAL A 617 -4.09 -50.14 22.27
C VAL A 617 -4.14 -48.92 21.38
N ALA A 618 -4.30 -47.75 21.96
CA ALA A 618 -4.32 -46.47 21.22
C ALA A 618 -2.94 -46.14 20.63
N GLU A 619 -1.85 -46.48 21.31
CA GLU A 619 -0.47 -46.29 20.81
C GLU A 619 -0.19 -47.21 19.60
N THR A 620 -0.56 -48.49 19.68
CA THR A 620 -0.43 -49.44 18.58
C THR A 620 -1.24 -49.05 17.35
N GLN A 621 -2.41 -48.43 17.54
CA GLN A 621 -3.25 -47.94 16.45
C GLN A 621 -2.60 -46.76 15.69
N ILE A 622 -1.98 -45.81 16.41
CA ILE A 622 -1.30 -44.70 15.78
C ILE A 622 -0.07 -45.12 15.02
N GLU A 623 0.72 -46.07 15.54
CA GLU A 623 1.86 -46.62 14.84
C GLU A 623 1.47 -47.35 13.55
N SER A 624 0.28 -47.92 13.49
CA SER A 624 -0.26 -48.61 12.30
C SER A 624 -1.01 -47.66 11.36
N SER A 625 -1.28 -46.39 11.76
CA SER A 625 -2.06 -45.43 11.03
C SER A 625 -1.41 -44.95 9.71
N ALA A 626 -2.24 -44.37 8.83
CA ALA A 626 -1.73 -43.72 7.64
C ALA A 626 -0.81 -42.53 7.97
N LEU A 627 -1.03 -41.87 9.12
CA LEU A 627 -0.17 -40.79 9.61
C LEU A 627 1.25 -41.27 9.91
N ALA A 628 1.39 -42.45 10.60
CA ALA A 628 2.68 -43.06 10.85
C ALA A 628 3.38 -43.51 9.56
N LYS A 629 2.62 -44.04 8.59
CA LYS A 629 3.20 -44.43 7.28
C LYS A 629 3.74 -43.23 6.54
N VAL A 630 3.04 -42.09 6.56
CA VAL A 630 3.53 -40.82 5.98
C VAL A 630 4.73 -40.30 6.77
N GLY A 631 4.69 -40.38 8.10
CA GLY A 631 5.80 -40.01 8.98
C GLY A 631 7.07 -40.81 8.66
N ASN A 632 6.97 -42.14 8.63
CA ASN A 632 8.08 -43.06 8.30
C ASN A 632 8.61 -42.86 6.86
N PHE A 633 7.75 -42.46 5.92
CA PHE A 633 8.19 -42.11 4.56
C PHE A 633 9.03 -40.82 4.53
N ILE A 634 8.70 -39.86 5.38
CA ILE A 634 9.37 -38.55 5.47
C ILE A 634 10.58 -38.58 6.40
N GLU A 635 10.57 -39.45 7.42
CA GLU A 635 11.62 -39.62 8.44
C GLU A 635 13.04 -39.66 7.87
N PRO A 636 13.37 -40.39 6.77
CA PRO A 636 14.73 -40.45 6.23
C PRO A 636 15.33 -39.06 5.90
N VAL A 637 14.48 -38.08 5.57
CA VAL A 637 14.91 -36.70 5.29
C VAL A 637 15.26 -35.96 6.58
N PHE A 638 14.57 -36.27 7.68
CA PHE A 638 14.71 -35.59 8.97
C PHE A 638 15.56 -36.36 9.99
N ARG A 639 15.81 -37.62 9.75
CA ARG A 639 16.66 -38.48 10.60
C ARG A 639 18.06 -37.93 10.86
N PRO A 640 18.76 -37.25 9.90
CA PRO A 640 20.03 -36.58 10.17
C PRO A 640 19.97 -35.45 11.18
N LEU A 641 18.75 -34.94 11.48
CA LEU A 641 18.49 -33.90 12.49
C LEU A 641 18.16 -34.52 13.87
N GLY A 642 18.12 -35.83 13.98
CA GLY A 642 17.71 -36.53 15.18
C GLY A 642 16.19 -36.62 15.38
N PHE A 643 15.39 -36.33 14.33
CA PHE A 643 13.92 -36.38 14.43
C PHE A 643 13.41 -37.78 14.12
N ASP A 644 12.51 -38.27 14.95
CA ASP A 644 11.72 -39.46 14.72
C ASP A 644 10.53 -39.19 13.77
N TRP A 645 9.75 -40.20 13.47
CA TRP A 645 8.58 -40.06 12.60
C TRP A 645 7.52 -39.09 13.20
N LYS A 646 7.34 -39.06 14.56
CA LYS A 646 6.41 -38.18 15.25
C LYS A 646 6.82 -36.73 15.04
N MET A 647 8.06 -36.35 15.35
CA MET A 647 8.62 -35.02 15.13
C MET A 647 8.61 -34.62 13.64
N SER A 648 8.80 -35.61 12.74
CA SER A 648 8.74 -35.31 11.28
C SER A 648 7.34 -34.97 10.83
N VAL A 649 6.30 -35.62 11.35
CA VAL A 649 4.89 -35.26 11.10
C VAL A 649 4.56 -33.89 11.67
N GLU A 650 5.03 -33.59 12.90
CA GLU A 650 4.84 -32.28 13.53
C GLU A 650 5.49 -31.14 12.73
N ALA A 651 6.69 -31.38 12.22
CA ALA A 651 7.39 -30.41 11.36
C ALA A 651 6.58 -30.09 10.09
N VAL A 652 5.97 -31.10 9.46
CA VAL A 652 5.17 -30.92 8.23
C VAL A 652 3.79 -30.35 8.55
N SER A 653 3.13 -30.73 9.63
CA SER A 653 1.82 -30.17 10.02
C SER A 653 1.89 -28.67 10.28
N GLY A 654 3.01 -28.19 10.79
CA GLY A 654 3.29 -26.76 10.97
C GLY A 654 3.23 -25.90 9.69
N PHE A 655 3.23 -26.51 8.50
CA PHE A 655 3.02 -25.81 7.23
C PHE A 655 1.57 -25.38 7.04
N ALA A 656 0.62 -26.20 7.39
CA ALA A 656 -0.79 -25.84 7.31
C ALA A 656 -1.12 -24.70 8.30
N GLY A 657 -0.64 -24.84 9.55
CA GLY A 657 -0.73 -23.81 10.59
C GLY A 657 0.14 -24.22 11.78
N LYS A 658 0.82 -23.26 12.39
CA LYS A 658 1.67 -23.52 13.56
C LYS A 658 0.84 -23.98 14.77
N GLU A 659 -0.41 -23.58 14.82
CA GLU A 659 -1.39 -23.98 15.82
C GLU A 659 -1.72 -25.47 15.75
N LEU A 660 -1.68 -26.07 14.55
CA LEU A 660 -1.89 -27.50 14.36
C LEU A 660 -0.78 -28.36 14.97
N THR A 661 0.45 -27.83 15.03
CA THR A 661 1.56 -28.51 15.68
C THR A 661 1.24 -28.77 17.16
N ILE A 662 0.65 -27.79 17.87
CA ILE A 662 0.26 -27.98 19.29
C ILE A 662 -0.81 -29.07 19.42
N SER A 663 -1.83 -29.05 18.55
CA SER A 663 -2.87 -30.11 18.55
C SER A 663 -2.28 -31.47 18.24
N THR A 664 -1.35 -31.54 17.28
CA THR A 664 -0.69 -32.81 16.89
C THR A 664 0.19 -33.31 18.03
N VAL A 665 0.98 -32.46 18.67
CA VAL A 665 1.78 -32.78 19.86
C VAL A 665 0.89 -33.28 20.99
N SER A 666 -0.19 -32.55 21.30
CA SER A 666 -1.14 -32.96 22.34
C SER A 666 -1.83 -34.27 22.01
N MET A 667 -2.15 -34.55 20.75
CA MET A 667 -2.75 -35.81 20.29
C MET A 667 -1.76 -36.96 20.40
N LEU A 668 -0.52 -36.74 19.99
CA LEU A 668 0.53 -37.77 20.04
C LEU A 668 0.99 -38.07 21.47
N ASN A 669 1.03 -37.05 22.36
CA ASN A 669 1.45 -37.22 23.75
C ASN A 669 0.32 -37.71 24.69
N ARG A 670 -0.98 -37.43 24.40
CA ARG A 670 -2.11 -38.00 25.18
C ARG A 670 -2.17 -39.52 25.13
N ILE A 671 -1.48 -40.14 24.20
CA ILE A 671 -1.50 -41.56 23.92
C ILE A 671 -0.24 -42.23 24.47
N GLY A 672 0.81 -41.49 24.78
CA GLY A 672 2.04 -41.95 25.41
C GLY A 672 2.10 -41.53 26.87
N ASP A 673 1.03 -41.75 27.66
CA ASP A 673 1.00 -41.39 29.06
C ASP A 673 1.94 -42.27 29.87
N GLU A 674 2.73 -41.65 30.76
CA GLU A 674 3.60 -42.19 31.82
C GLU A 674 5.06 -42.53 31.48
N SER A 675 5.55 -42.45 30.25
CA SER A 675 6.99 -42.68 29.99
C SER A 675 7.74 -41.46 29.43
N ALA A 676 7.16 -40.27 29.49
CA ALA A 676 7.90 -39.00 29.37
C ALA A 676 8.49 -38.58 30.74
N ASP A 677 8.92 -39.48 31.55
CA ASP A 677 10.09 -39.24 32.37
C ASP A 677 11.18 -38.88 31.34
N ALA A 678 11.52 -37.60 31.28
CA ALA A 678 12.72 -37.16 30.61
C ALA A 678 13.83 -38.05 31.17
N ASP A 679 14.11 -39.13 30.44
CA ASP A 679 15.20 -40.04 30.82
C ASP A 679 16.44 -39.14 30.75
N ASP A 680 16.86 -38.65 31.91
CA ASP A 680 18.02 -37.76 32.11
C ASP A 680 19.30 -38.47 31.59
N SER A 681 19.14 -39.70 31.11
CA SER A 681 20.20 -40.58 30.62
C SER A 681 20.43 -40.51 29.09
N ASN A 682 19.53 -39.85 28.30
CA ASN A 682 19.72 -39.81 26.84
C ASN A 682 20.05 -38.38 26.34
N PRO A 683 21.33 -37.95 26.31
CA PRO A 683 21.75 -36.63 25.87
C PRO A 683 21.33 -36.32 24.45
N ASN A 684 21.15 -37.32 23.60
CA ASN A 684 20.74 -37.16 22.21
C ASN A 684 19.27 -36.67 22.09
N GLY A 685 18.39 -37.03 23.02
CA GLY A 685 16.99 -36.56 23.03
C GLY A 685 16.86 -35.04 23.28
N THR A 686 17.64 -34.54 24.24
CA THR A 686 17.66 -33.09 24.56
C THR A 686 18.24 -32.28 23.40
N VAL A 687 19.27 -32.79 22.71
CA VAL A 687 19.86 -32.14 21.54
C VAL A 687 18.89 -32.15 20.35
N ALA A 688 18.16 -33.27 20.14
CA ALA A 688 17.14 -33.35 19.10
C ALA A 688 15.99 -32.39 19.36
N ALA A 689 15.53 -32.26 20.61
CA ALA A 689 14.51 -31.25 20.98
C ALA A 689 14.98 -29.81 20.71
N LEU A 690 16.23 -29.48 21.03
CA LEU A 690 16.81 -28.17 20.72
C LEU A 690 16.88 -27.94 19.20
N ALA A 691 17.33 -28.94 18.44
CA ALA A 691 17.35 -28.87 16.98
C ALA A 691 15.95 -28.69 16.41
N PHE A 692 14.92 -29.28 16.99
CA PHE A 692 13.52 -29.15 16.60
C PHE A 692 12.99 -27.71 16.89
N VAL A 693 13.33 -27.14 18.04
CA VAL A 693 12.99 -25.73 18.36
C VAL A 693 13.58 -24.77 17.31
N PHE A 694 14.85 -24.95 16.93
CA PHE A 694 15.47 -24.14 15.88
C PHE A 694 14.83 -24.38 14.50
N PHE A 695 14.51 -25.63 14.19
CA PHE A 695 13.80 -25.96 12.96
C PHE A 695 12.46 -25.25 12.91
N MET A 696 11.63 -25.35 13.96
CA MET A 696 10.31 -24.70 14.03
C MET A 696 10.37 -23.18 14.01
N LEU A 697 11.44 -22.60 14.54
CA LEU A 697 11.67 -21.16 14.48
C LEU A 697 11.89 -20.67 13.03
N ILE A 698 12.68 -21.41 12.25
CA ILE A 698 13.15 -20.98 10.93
C ILE A 698 12.27 -21.54 9.80
N CYS A 699 11.64 -22.71 10.00
CA CYS A 699 10.91 -23.43 8.95
C CYS A 699 9.94 -22.53 8.18
N PHE A 700 9.53 -23.03 7.04
CA PHE A 700 8.71 -22.30 6.05
C PHE A 700 7.55 -21.51 6.68
N PRO A 701 7.17 -20.38 6.04
CA PRO A 701 6.01 -19.60 6.47
C PRO A 701 4.74 -20.46 6.37
N CYS A 702 3.79 -20.28 7.29
CA CYS A 702 2.50 -20.97 7.22
C CYS A 702 1.79 -20.65 5.90
N LEU A 703 0.84 -21.50 5.48
CA LEU A 703 0.07 -21.32 4.24
C LEU A 703 -0.56 -19.94 4.12
N GLY A 704 -1.05 -19.38 5.23
CA GLY A 704 -1.58 -18.01 5.28
C GLY A 704 -0.53 -16.96 4.95
N ALA A 705 0.67 -17.06 5.52
CA ALA A 705 1.77 -16.14 5.23
C ALA A 705 2.27 -16.27 3.79
N THR A 706 2.41 -17.51 3.28
CA THR A 706 2.78 -17.79 1.89
C THR A 706 1.76 -17.21 0.91
N SER A 707 0.46 -17.34 1.20
CA SER A 707 -0.62 -16.71 0.42
C SER A 707 -0.55 -15.18 0.46
N ALA A 708 -0.21 -14.60 1.62
CA ALA A 708 -0.03 -13.15 1.75
C ALA A 708 1.18 -12.65 0.93
N ILE A 709 2.33 -13.36 0.97
CA ILE A 709 3.50 -13.02 0.13
C ILE A 709 3.15 -13.09 -1.34
N ARG A 710 2.42 -14.14 -1.77
CA ARG A 710 1.93 -14.27 -3.16
C ARG A 710 1.10 -13.06 -3.59
N LYS A 711 0.23 -12.56 -2.71
CA LYS A 711 -0.66 -11.43 -3.01
C LYS A 711 0.08 -10.08 -3.05
N VAL A 712 1.10 -9.88 -2.21
CA VAL A 712 1.85 -8.61 -2.09
C VAL A 712 3.03 -8.54 -3.06
N SER A 713 3.78 -9.62 -3.20
CA SER A 713 5.05 -9.66 -3.93
C SER A 713 5.03 -10.59 -5.15
N GLY A 714 4.05 -11.50 -5.25
CA GLY A 714 3.90 -12.42 -6.38
C GLY A 714 4.35 -13.86 -6.07
N PHE A 715 3.94 -14.80 -6.94
CA PHE A 715 4.16 -16.24 -6.75
C PHE A 715 5.65 -16.63 -6.65
N LYS A 716 6.51 -16.03 -7.50
CA LYS A 716 7.95 -16.32 -7.51
C LYS A 716 8.61 -16.06 -6.15
N TRP A 717 8.26 -14.95 -5.50
CA TRP A 717 8.79 -14.57 -4.19
C TRP A 717 8.21 -15.43 -3.05
N ALA A 718 6.95 -15.85 -3.16
CA ALA A 718 6.34 -16.78 -2.21
C ALA A 718 7.02 -18.15 -2.24
N ALA A 719 7.25 -18.70 -3.44
CA ALA A 719 7.95 -19.97 -3.62
C ALA A 719 9.41 -19.88 -3.14
N LEU A 720 10.11 -18.79 -3.46
CA LEU A 720 11.47 -18.54 -2.98
C LEU A 720 11.53 -18.46 -1.45
N SER A 721 10.61 -17.73 -0.82
CA SER A 721 10.55 -17.62 0.65
C SER A 721 10.36 -19.00 1.31
N ALA A 722 9.40 -19.78 0.83
CA ALA A 722 9.14 -21.10 1.37
C ALA A 722 10.34 -22.07 1.19
N GLY A 723 10.92 -22.10 -0.02
CA GLY A 723 12.05 -22.99 -0.32
C GLY A 723 13.30 -22.63 0.49
N VAL A 724 13.66 -21.35 0.53
CA VAL A 724 14.86 -20.91 1.26
C VAL A 724 14.69 -21.12 2.77
N SER A 725 13.52 -20.82 3.33
CA SER A 725 13.25 -21.04 4.75
C SER A 725 13.37 -22.51 5.14
N LEU A 726 12.84 -23.42 4.31
CA LEU A 726 12.92 -24.87 4.55
C LEU A 726 14.37 -25.36 4.53
N VAL A 727 15.13 -25.01 3.48
CA VAL A 727 16.54 -25.42 3.35
C VAL A 727 17.36 -24.87 4.50
N LEU A 728 17.14 -23.61 4.89
CA LEU A 728 17.87 -23.02 6.00
C LEU A 728 17.51 -23.66 7.33
N ALA A 729 16.22 -23.92 7.59
CA ALA A 729 15.78 -24.60 8.80
C ALA A 729 16.44 -25.96 8.92
N TRP A 730 16.53 -26.69 7.81
CA TRP A 730 17.18 -27.99 7.76
C TRP A 730 18.69 -27.87 8.07
N ILE A 731 19.41 -26.94 7.44
CA ILE A 731 20.85 -26.75 7.64
C ILE A 731 21.14 -26.36 9.08
N VAL A 732 20.38 -25.40 9.65
CA VAL A 732 20.61 -24.93 11.03
C VAL A 732 20.31 -26.03 12.03
N ALA A 733 19.19 -26.76 11.89
CA ALA A 733 18.85 -27.86 12.77
C ALA A 733 19.87 -28.99 12.67
N PHE A 734 20.36 -29.33 11.47
CA PHE A 734 21.44 -30.26 11.26
C PHE A 734 22.71 -29.87 12.00
N GLY A 735 23.10 -28.57 11.86
CA GLY A 735 24.27 -28.03 12.57
C GLY A 735 24.13 -28.11 14.09
N VAL A 736 22.96 -27.76 14.64
CA VAL A 736 22.68 -27.83 16.08
C VAL A 736 22.75 -29.25 16.57
N TYR A 737 22.12 -30.19 15.85
CA TYR A 737 22.12 -31.60 16.23
C TYR A 737 23.54 -32.24 16.19
N GLN A 738 24.28 -32.04 15.09
CA GLN A 738 25.59 -32.60 14.93
C GLN A 738 26.62 -32.03 15.94
N ILE A 739 26.57 -30.71 16.18
CA ILE A 739 27.46 -30.08 17.18
C ILE A 739 27.08 -30.53 18.60
N GLY A 740 25.77 -30.58 18.91
CA GLY A 740 25.32 -31.00 20.22
C GLY A 740 25.55 -32.49 20.50
N ALA A 741 25.55 -33.35 19.46
CA ALA A 741 25.87 -34.77 19.59
C ALA A 741 27.38 -35.04 19.74
N LEU A 742 28.23 -34.05 19.38
CA LEU A 742 29.68 -34.14 19.55
C LEU A 742 30.17 -33.61 20.91
N LEU A 743 29.34 -32.81 21.60
CA LEU A 743 29.62 -32.26 22.93
C LEU A 743 29.09 -33.16 24.03
#